data_4387099666c48f5c61501817b3375e4f
#
_entry.id   4387099666c48f5c61501817b3375e4f
#
_cell.length_a   1.000
_cell.length_b   1.000
_cell.length_c   1.000
_cell.angle_alpha   90.00
_cell.angle_beta   90.00
_cell.angle_gamma   90.00
#
_symmetry.space_group_name_H-M   'P 1'
#
loop_
_entity.id
_entity.type
_entity.pdbx_description
1 polymer ?
#
loop_
_entity_poly.entity_id
_entity_poly.type
_entity_poly.pdbx_seq_one_letter_code
_entity_poly.pdbx_strand_id
1 'polypeptide(L)'
;MLFDIILPLTIADVYTYRVSDTALRAPQQSTDCSGTPLRDGVPPIGYGTATPIGCRVLVPLGKKSIIGVIYRKHEGELPASVKVRDVLQIIDDTPIVTAEQLKLWEWLSSYYMCTLGEVMAAALPSEIIDDNYSAATTQYIQLSPAYLAKETQEQLLGELKRAKKQEQLVRDFLRLAQNYQVERRALLEQSGVSGAILRTLIDKGIFLEEERPISRLRQYTGEIQQPHSLDSQQSRAIAEIRESWQEKNVTLLHGVTSSGKTEVYIHLIEEVLQLGKQVLYLVPEIALTTQLTDRLQAVFGDRLAVYHSKFSNAERVEIYHEVKGDEAIRREARVILGARSAIFLPFSELGLIIVDEEHEPSYKQQDPAPRYHARSAAIMMAGWYGAKVLLGTATPSIESYHNALSGKYGLVEMTERFQGLQLPQITMIDLQRQYHRKEMYGHFADPLVYRIREELAKGKQVILFQNRRGYAPFLQCPSCGEVPKCPNCDVSMTYHKANRTLVCHCCGHSTSAPNHCPKCKTEYRTQGFGTERLEEEIQGLFPEARVLRMDLDSTRKKDAYQTIIDRFAKHEVDILIGTQMVTKGLHFNDVSLVAVLQADSLLNTPDFRSYEHAFQMLEQVSGRAGRTGSQGEVMIQTFDPKNSLYQHLIQHDYQGLYAEQIAERKAFGFPPYHRMIMLTLKHRDMQRLTAAGDMLQQRLQQAFGTRVSGVIVPSVARTQNMYVRQIRLTIEVTANIARAKEMVREQIRWVQQQTQCRGVVILSDVDPM
;
A
#
# COMPACT_ATOMS: atom_id res chain seq x y z
N MET A 1 35.76 7.31 17.00
CA MET A 1 35.35 7.94 15.71
C MET A 1 33.99 8.63 15.85
N LEU A 2 33.72 9.68 15.05
CA LEU A 2 32.40 10.34 15.05
C LEU A 2 31.56 9.84 13.87
N PHE A 3 30.28 9.58 14.15
CA PHE A 3 29.32 9.15 13.13
C PHE A 3 28.03 9.96 13.24
N ASP A 4 27.44 10.25 12.09
CA ASP A 4 26.09 10.77 11.97
C ASP A 4 25.10 9.61 12.02
N ILE A 5 24.11 9.71 12.91
CA ILE A 5 23.11 8.67 13.18
C ILE A 5 21.73 9.22 12.87
N ILE A 6 20.95 8.46 12.11
CA ILE A 6 19.53 8.73 11.85
C ILE A 6 18.73 8.21 13.04
N LEU A 7 17.91 9.08 13.63
CA LEU A 7 16.94 8.70 14.67
C LEU A 7 15.51 8.84 14.12
N PRO A 8 14.55 8.01 14.55
CA PRO A 8 13.15 8.08 14.05
C PRO A 8 12.43 9.31 14.63
N LEU A 9 12.94 10.50 14.34
CA LEU A 9 12.47 11.78 14.86
C LEU A 9 12.24 12.77 13.72
N THR A 10 11.35 13.74 13.96
CA THR A 10 10.92 14.75 12.98
C THR A 10 11.69 16.08 13.07
N ILE A 11 12.67 16.21 14.01
CA ILE A 11 13.26 17.50 14.36
C ILE A 11 14.56 17.79 13.60
N ALA A 12 15.38 16.77 13.40
CA ALA A 12 16.66 16.92 12.70
C ALA A 12 16.91 15.74 11.78
N ASP A 13 17.72 15.93 10.73
CA ASP A 13 18.05 14.87 9.79
C ASP A 13 18.97 13.83 10.40
N VAL A 14 20.02 14.28 11.12
CA VAL A 14 21.00 13.42 11.74
C VAL A 14 21.47 13.97 13.08
N TYR A 15 22.02 13.09 13.91
CA TYR A 15 22.61 13.40 15.21
C TYR A 15 24.01 12.80 15.26
N THR A 16 25.01 13.58 15.69
CA THR A 16 26.40 13.12 15.75
C THR A 16 26.73 12.52 17.11
N TYR A 17 27.23 11.28 17.10
CA TYR A 17 27.68 10.55 18.30
C TYR A 17 29.11 10.02 18.11
N ARG A 18 29.76 9.70 19.22
CA ARG A 18 31.07 9.06 19.23
C ARG A 18 30.88 7.54 19.34
N VAL A 19 31.52 6.80 18.44
CA VAL A 19 31.65 5.35 18.53
C VAL A 19 33.08 5.08 19.07
N SER A 20 33.17 4.51 20.25
CA SER A 20 34.46 4.14 20.87
C SER A 20 35.01 2.86 20.23
N ASP A 21 36.32 2.68 20.22
CA ASP A 21 36.97 1.44 19.72
C ASP A 21 36.58 0.21 20.54
N THR A 22 36.16 0.41 21.78
CA THR A 22 35.62 -0.64 22.67
C THR A 22 34.20 -1.06 22.25
N ALA A 23 33.35 -0.14 21.76
CA ALA A 23 32.04 -0.46 21.26
C ALA A 23 32.10 -1.25 19.93
N LEU A 24 33.18 -1.08 19.16
CA LEU A 24 33.48 -1.85 17.95
C LEU A 24 34.00 -3.26 18.23
N ARG A 25 34.43 -3.55 19.49
CA ARG A 25 35.11 -4.80 19.90
C ARG A 25 34.34 -5.63 20.92
N ALA A 26 33.19 -5.18 21.39
CA ALA A 26 32.43 -5.94 22.39
C ALA A 26 31.74 -7.14 21.71
N PRO A 27 32.17 -8.38 21.97
CA PRO A 27 31.41 -9.55 21.55
C PRO A 27 30.10 -9.53 22.35
N GLN A 28 28.98 -9.77 21.69
CA GLN A 28 27.76 -10.18 22.40
C GLN A 28 28.16 -11.45 23.22
N GLN A 29 28.07 -11.39 24.53
CA GLN A 29 28.02 -12.60 25.34
C GLN A 29 26.67 -13.27 24.95
N SER A 30 26.72 -14.21 24.02
CA SER A 30 25.65 -15.16 23.80
C SER A 30 25.55 -15.99 25.09
N THR A 31 24.63 -15.59 25.96
CA THR A 31 24.18 -16.43 27.05
C THR A 31 23.18 -17.43 26.45
N ASP A 32 23.30 -18.71 26.84
CA ASP A 32 22.27 -19.70 26.60
C ASP A 32 20.98 -19.29 27.34
N CYS A 33 19.87 -19.98 27.04
CA CYS A 33 18.56 -19.73 27.64
C CYS A 33 18.50 -19.89 29.16
N SER A 34 19.62 -20.26 29.79
CA SER A 34 19.79 -20.41 31.26
C SER A 34 20.67 -19.32 31.87
N GLY A 35 21.19 -18.37 31.09
CA GLY A 35 22.05 -17.29 31.56
C GLY A 35 23.52 -17.72 31.79
N THR A 36 23.95 -18.88 31.28
CA THR A 36 25.31 -19.40 31.44
C THR A 36 26.17 -19.00 30.23
N PRO A 37 27.38 -18.44 30.39
CA PRO A 37 28.26 -18.12 29.28
C PRO A 37 28.68 -19.40 28.53
N LEU A 38 28.46 -19.43 27.21
CA LEU A 38 28.96 -20.51 26.37
C LEU A 38 30.49 -20.52 26.39
N ARG A 39 31.06 -21.73 26.58
CA ARG A 39 32.50 -21.95 26.72
C ARG A 39 33.31 -21.43 25.52
N ASP A 40 34.45 -20.84 25.83
CA ASP A 40 35.50 -20.38 24.92
C ASP A 40 35.84 -21.42 23.85
N GLY A 41 35.80 -21.01 22.58
CA GLY A 41 36.30 -21.86 21.50
C GLY A 41 36.10 -21.29 20.07
N VAL A 42 35.28 -20.27 19.89
CA VAL A 42 35.17 -19.60 18.60
C VAL A 42 35.93 -18.28 18.69
N PRO A 43 36.95 -18.04 17.83
CA PRO A 43 37.63 -16.76 17.85
C PRO A 43 36.58 -15.67 17.47
N PRO A 44 36.62 -14.50 18.14
CA PRO A 44 35.75 -13.40 17.78
C PRO A 44 35.97 -13.10 16.31
N ILE A 45 34.90 -13.12 15.54
CA ILE A 45 34.90 -12.62 14.14
C ILE A 45 35.25 -11.15 14.28
N GLY A 46 36.51 -10.82 14.13
CA GLY A 46 36.97 -9.45 14.10
C GLY A 46 36.26 -8.75 12.94
N TYR A 47 35.65 -7.61 13.21
CA TYR A 47 35.27 -6.68 12.17
C TYR A 47 36.51 -6.37 11.32
N GLY A 48 36.72 -7.11 10.27
CA GLY A 48 37.69 -6.76 9.26
C GLY A 48 37.20 -5.45 8.64
N THR A 49 37.95 -4.36 8.85
CA THR A 49 37.90 -3.04 8.15
C THR A 49 36.53 -2.49 7.65
N ALA A 50 35.40 -3.16 7.85
CA ALA A 50 34.09 -2.75 7.44
C ALA A 50 33.55 -1.65 8.37
N THR A 51 33.12 -0.55 7.76
CA THR A 51 32.46 0.54 8.48
C THR A 51 31.09 0.08 8.97
N PRO A 52 30.66 0.44 10.22
CA PRO A 52 29.37 0.01 10.77
C PRO A 52 28.17 0.78 10.18
N ILE A 53 28.30 1.33 8.97
CA ILE A 53 27.24 2.06 8.28
C ILE A 53 26.10 1.11 7.98
N GLY A 54 24.87 1.52 8.29
CA GLY A 54 23.67 0.71 8.13
C GLY A 54 23.33 -0.17 9.34
N CYS A 55 24.20 -0.26 10.36
CA CYS A 55 23.92 -0.98 11.61
C CYS A 55 23.05 -0.13 12.54
N ARG A 56 22.20 -0.80 13.33
CA ARG A 56 21.45 -0.16 14.40
C ARG A 56 22.34 0.07 15.62
N VAL A 57 22.06 1.19 16.29
CA VAL A 57 22.77 1.56 17.51
C VAL A 57 21.82 2.13 18.55
N LEU A 58 22.09 1.79 19.80
CA LEU A 58 21.42 2.39 20.95
C LEU A 58 22.18 3.65 21.37
N VAL A 59 21.49 4.79 21.38
CA VAL A 59 22.07 6.08 21.73
C VAL A 59 21.28 6.80 22.82
N PRO A 60 21.95 7.59 23.69
CA PRO A 60 21.26 8.38 24.70
C PRO A 60 20.66 9.66 24.10
N LEU A 61 19.36 9.87 24.30
CA LEU A 61 18.64 11.11 23.90
C LEU A 61 17.92 11.70 25.12
N GLY A 62 18.44 12.81 25.66
CA GLY A 62 17.92 13.37 26.90
C GLY A 62 18.08 12.43 28.08
N LYS A 63 16.96 11.98 28.66
CA LYS A 63 16.89 10.99 29.76
C LYS A 63 16.53 9.56 29.29
N LYS A 64 16.30 9.38 28.00
CA LYS A 64 15.92 8.10 27.39
C LYS A 64 17.02 7.61 26.45
N SER A 65 16.99 6.33 26.14
CA SER A 65 17.75 5.73 25.05
C SER A 65 16.82 5.47 23.87
N ILE A 66 17.36 5.59 22.67
CA ILE A 66 16.62 5.39 21.41
C ILE A 66 17.52 4.64 20.43
N ILE A 67 16.90 3.83 19.59
CA ILE A 67 17.61 3.13 18.53
C ILE A 67 17.64 3.99 17.28
N GLY A 68 18.80 4.08 16.67
CA GLY A 68 19.05 4.74 15.40
C GLY A 68 19.84 3.87 14.45
N VAL A 69 20.07 4.37 13.24
CA VAL A 69 20.88 3.72 12.20
C VAL A 69 22.12 4.58 11.93
N ILE A 70 23.29 3.97 11.94
CA ILE A 70 24.53 4.66 11.54
C ILE A 70 24.46 4.98 10.06
N TYR A 71 24.50 6.29 9.76
CA TYR A 71 24.31 6.79 8.41
C TYR A 71 25.63 6.97 7.65
N ARG A 72 26.58 7.69 8.28
CA ARG A 72 27.87 7.98 7.68
C ARG A 72 28.89 8.37 8.74
N LYS A 73 30.17 8.33 8.39
CA LYS A 73 31.23 8.97 9.19
C LYS A 73 31.04 10.47 9.17
N HIS A 74 31.15 11.11 10.32
CA HIS A 74 31.04 12.56 10.40
C HIS A 74 32.25 13.23 9.74
N GLU A 75 31.99 14.17 8.86
CA GLU A 75 33.00 15.00 8.20
C GLU A 75 32.89 16.44 8.71
N GLY A 76 33.99 17.00 9.17
CA GLY A 76 34.08 18.35 9.66
C GLY A 76 34.33 18.48 11.16
N GLU A 77 34.63 19.71 11.60
CA GLU A 77 34.80 20.03 13.00
C GLU A 77 33.46 20.42 13.64
N LEU A 78 33.17 19.83 14.78
CA LEU A 78 32.00 20.22 15.56
C LEU A 78 32.26 21.53 16.33
N PRO A 79 31.25 22.41 16.45
CA PRO A 79 31.38 23.60 17.29
C PRO A 79 31.80 23.21 18.71
N ALA A 80 32.74 23.96 19.31
CA ALA A 80 33.27 23.69 20.65
C ALA A 80 32.19 23.65 21.75
N SER A 81 31.03 24.22 21.51
CA SER A 81 29.88 24.23 22.42
C SER A 81 29.06 22.91 22.40
N VAL A 82 29.29 22.02 21.41
CA VAL A 82 28.52 20.78 21.25
C VAL A 82 29.19 19.67 22.08
N LYS A 83 28.48 19.17 23.11
CA LYS A 83 28.88 17.97 23.84
C LYS A 83 28.44 16.72 23.08
N VAL A 84 29.40 16.06 22.42
CA VAL A 84 29.14 14.77 21.76
C VAL A 84 29.00 13.68 22.86
N ARG A 85 27.93 12.87 22.73
CA ARG A 85 27.70 11.71 23.58
C ARG A 85 28.23 10.46 22.90
N ASP A 86 28.51 9.43 23.70
CA ASP A 86 28.94 8.13 23.18
C ASP A 86 27.75 7.25 22.83
N VAL A 87 27.90 6.41 21.81
CA VAL A 87 26.98 5.31 21.50
C VAL A 87 27.01 4.33 22.66
N LEU A 88 25.86 3.87 23.13
CA LEU A 88 25.74 2.92 24.23
C LEU A 88 26.08 1.49 23.78
N GLN A 89 25.54 1.12 22.60
CA GLN A 89 25.70 -0.22 22.05
C GLN A 89 25.53 -0.20 20.55
N ILE A 90 26.29 -1.01 19.81
CA ILE A 90 26.00 -1.42 18.43
C ILE A 90 25.18 -2.71 18.53
N ILE A 91 23.99 -2.73 17.89
CA ILE A 91 23.03 -3.83 18.01
C ILE A 91 23.33 -4.93 16.99
N ASP A 92 23.70 -4.56 15.78
CA ASP A 92 23.85 -5.49 14.65
C ASP A 92 25.31 -5.81 14.36
N ASP A 93 25.59 -7.07 14.08
CA ASP A 93 26.92 -7.53 13.63
C ASP A 93 27.14 -7.25 12.12
N THR A 94 26.06 -7.17 11.34
CA THR A 94 26.05 -6.82 9.92
C THR A 94 25.03 -5.73 9.67
N PRO A 95 25.23 -4.84 8.65
CA PRO A 95 24.29 -3.78 8.35
C PRO A 95 22.86 -4.30 8.11
N ILE A 96 21.89 -3.80 8.86
CA ILE A 96 20.47 -4.09 8.66
C ILE A 96 19.92 -3.29 7.48
N VAL A 97 20.45 -2.09 7.24
CA VAL A 97 20.09 -1.19 6.14
C VAL A 97 21.21 -1.19 5.11
N THR A 98 20.87 -1.44 3.85
CA THR A 98 21.82 -1.47 2.73
C THR A 98 22.24 -0.07 2.30
N ALA A 99 23.36 0.04 1.59
CA ALA A 99 23.83 1.32 1.02
C ALA A 99 22.82 1.91 0.03
N GLU A 100 22.16 1.06 -0.74
CA GLU A 100 21.12 1.45 -1.71
C GLU A 100 19.87 1.97 -1.00
N GLN A 101 19.47 1.36 0.13
CA GLN A 101 18.39 1.91 0.94
C GLN A 101 18.74 3.28 1.51
N LEU A 102 19.97 3.50 1.98
CA LEU A 102 20.39 4.82 2.46
C LEU A 102 20.34 5.87 1.35
N LYS A 103 20.77 5.54 0.11
CA LYS A 103 20.61 6.43 -1.06
C LYS A 103 19.13 6.76 -1.32
N LEU A 104 18.25 5.76 -1.22
CA LEU A 104 16.81 5.99 -1.35
C LEU A 104 16.28 6.92 -0.26
N TRP A 105 16.72 6.74 1.00
CA TRP A 105 16.30 7.59 2.11
C TRP A 105 16.76 9.03 1.94
N GLU A 106 17.99 9.24 1.50
CA GLU A 106 18.52 10.58 1.18
C GLU A 106 17.70 11.27 0.07
N TRP A 107 17.44 10.53 -1.00
CA TRP A 107 16.66 11.05 -2.11
C TRP A 107 15.24 11.40 -1.68
N LEU A 108 14.56 10.52 -0.91
CA LEU A 108 13.21 10.77 -0.41
C LEU A 108 13.18 12.00 0.51
N SER A 109 14.13 12.12 1.44
CA SER A 109 14.24 13.27 2.35
C SER A 109 14.43 14.56 1.57
N SER A 110 15.36 14.57 0.63
CA SER A 110 15.65 15.76 -0.20
C SER A 110 14.48 16.09 -1.13
N TYR A 111 13.93 15.08 -1.82
CA TYR A 111 12.90 15.31 -2.83
C TYR A 111 11.56 15.70 -2.22
N TYR A 112 11.10 15.00 -1.18
CA TYR A 112 9.79 15.25 -0.55
C TYR A 112 9.82 16.18 0.64
N MET A 113 10.96 16.84 0.88
CA MET A 113 11.14 17.86 1.94
C MET A 113 10.74 17.34 3.33
N CYS A 114 11.17 16.14 3.68
CA CYS A 114 11.00 15.52 4.99
C CYS A 114 12.36 15.20 5.63
N THR A 115 12.36 14.78 6.91
CA THR A 115 13.60 14.39 7.59
C THR A 115 13.98 12.94 7.30
N LEU A 116 15.27 12.61 7.42
CA LEU A 116 15.73 11.20 7.35
C LEU A 116 15.09 10.33 8.42
N GLY A 117 14.80 10.90 9.59
CA GLY A 117 14.10 10.20 10.67
C GLY A 117 12.66 9.80 10.31
N GLU A 118 11.94 10.67 9.60
CA GLU A 118 10.60 10.35 9.07
C GLU A 118 10.69 9.25 8.01
N VAL A 119 11.71 9.27 7.17
CA VAL A 119 11.94 8.21 6.17
C VAL A 119 12.26 6.88 6.86
N MET A 120 13.17 6.87 7.85
CA MET A 120 13.52 5.68 8.64
C MET A 120 12.28 5.06 9.28
N ALA A 121 11.41 5.88 9.91
CA ALA A 121 10.18 5.42 10.56
C ALA A 121 9.17 4.80 9.58
N ALA A 122 9.17 5.23 8.32
CA ALA A 122 8.32 4.65 7.27
C ALA A 122 8.95 3.41 6.61
N ALA A 123 10.27 3.33 6.58
CA ALA A 123 11.02 2.31 5.87
C ALA A 123 11.21 1.02 6.68
N LEU A 124 11.44 1.13 7.98
CA LEU A 124 11.71 -0.03 8.84
C LEU A 124 10.44 -0.47 9.59
N PRO A 125 10.17 -1.77 9.69
CA PRO A 125 9.18 -2.30 10.62
C PRO A 125 9.46 -1.85 12.06
N SER A 126 8.41 -1.55 12.85
CA SER A 126 8.55 -1.06 14.22
C SER A 126 9.34 -2.02 15.11
N GLU A 127 9.19 -3.34 14.92
CA GLU A 127 9.93 -4.34 15.70
C GLU A 127 11.43 -4.35 15.40
N ILE A 128 11.85 -3.89 14.21
CA ILE A 128 13.27 -3.64 13.93
C ILE A 128 13.73 -2.37 14.64
N ILE A 129 12.91 -1.31 14.62
CA ILE A 129 13.24 -0.02 15.27
C ILE A 129 13.31 -0.17 16.78
N ASP A 130 12.40 -0.94 17.38
CA ASP A 130 12.28 -1.08 18.85
C ASP A 130 13.09 -2.26 19.41
N ASP A 131 13.75 -3.05 18.54
CA ASP A 131 14.49 -4.28 18.87
C ASP A 131 13.67 -5.31 19.65
N ASN A 132 12.38 -5.41 19.31
CA ASN A 132 11.42 -6.28 19.98
C ASN A 132 11.09 -7.54 19.17
N TYR A 133 11.79 -7.78 18.07
CA TYR A 133 11.57 -8.97 17.26
C TYR A 133 12.13 -10.21 17.96
N SER A 134 11.28 -11.24 18.09
CA SER A 134 11.69 -12.59 18.46
C SER A 134 11.27 -13.56 17.36
N ALA A 135 12.22 -14.38 16.91
CA ALA A 135 11.90 -15.45 15.98
C ALA A 135 10.82 -16.37 16.58
N ALA A 136 9.89 -16.82 15.75
CA ALA A 136 8.99 -17.88 16.18
C ALA A 136 9.80 -19.17 16.30
N THR A 137 9.61 -19.90 17.38
CA THR A 137 10.28 -21.17 17.59
C THR A 137 9.26 -22.28 17.82
N THR A 138 9.62 -23.49 17.43
CA THR A 138 8.88 -24.69 17.77
C THR A 138 9.82 -25.73 18.36
N GLN A 139 9.26 -26.56 19.21
CA GLN A 139 10.02 -27.63 19.88
C GLN A 139 9.98 -28.90 19.03
N TYR A 140 11.15 -29.39 18.68
CA TYR A 140 11.34 -30.69 18.04
C TYR A 140 11.81 -31.71 19.07
N ILE A 141 11.25 -32.90 18.98
CA ILE A 141 11.66 -34.04 19.75
C ILE A 141 12.55 -34.91 18.87
N GLN A 142 13.72 -35.26 19.40
CA GLN A 142 14.69 -36.14 18.75
C GLN A 142 14.89 -37.37 19.58
N LEU A 143 15.19 -38.51 18.95
CA LEU A 143 15.64 -39.69 19.66
C LEU A 143 17.10 -39.52 20.07
N SER A 144 17.40 -39.82 21.33
CA SER A 144 18.80 -39.73 21.83
C SER A 144 19.72 -40.62 20.96
N PRO A 145 20.96 -40.16 20.69
CA PRO A 145 21.94 -40.94 19.91
C PRO A 145 22.14 -42.38 20.38
N ALA A 146 21.93 -42.64 21.67
CA ALA A 146 22.03 -43.99 22.25
C ALA A 146 21.00 -44.98 21.69
N TYR A 147 19.89 -44.47 21.11
CA TYR A 147 18.77 -45.29 20.64
C TYR A 147 18.55 -45.21 19.12
N LEU A 148 19.55 -44.81 18.34
CA LEU A 148 19.41 -44.71 16.88
C LEU A 148 19.51 -46.07 16.17
N ALA A 149 20.22 -47.07 16.76
CA ALA A 149 20.32 -48.39 16.22
C ALA A 149 19.03 -49.18 16.48
N LYS A 150 18.60 -50.04 15.50
CA LYS A 150 17.38 -50.85 15.63
C LYS A 150 17.38 -51.75 16.86
N GLU A 151 18.51 -52.37 17.16
CA GLU A 151 18.67 -53.26 18.31
C GLU A 151 18.40 -52.51 19.63
N THR A 152 18.92 -51.29 19.78
CA THR A 152 18.67 -50.46 20.96
C THR A 152 17.25 -49.97 21.06
N GLN A 153 16.57 -49.73 19.95
CA GLN A 153 15.13 -49.37 19.92
C GLN A 153 14.26 -50.54 20.39
N GLU A 154 14.54 -51.75 19.94
CA GLU A 154 13.83 -52.96 20.40
C GLU A 154 14.03 -53.23 21.87
N GLN A 155 15.25 -53.04 22.38
CA GLN A 155 15.57 -53.14 23.80
C GLN A 155 14.80 -52.10 24.61
N LEU A 156 14.81 -50.82 24.19
CA LEU A 156 14.07 -49.72 24.80
C LEU A 156 12.57 -50.04 24.89
N LEU A 157 11.96 -50.49 23.79
CA LEU A 157 10.55 -50.88 23.79
C LEU A 157 10.29 -52.05 24.73
N GLY A 158 11.25 -52.99 24.87
CA GLY A 158 11.22 -54.10 25.86
C GLY A 158 11.19 -53.60 27.30
N GLU A 159 12.02 -52.63 27.63
CA GLU A 159 12.11 -52.03 28.98
C GLU A 159 10.82 -51.23 29.32
N LEU A 160 10.19 -50.59 28.31
CA LEU A 160 9.00 -49.79 28.50
C LEU A 160 7.66 -50.59 28.51
N LYS A 161 7.68 -51.93 28.33
CA LYS A 161 6.47 -52.78 28.31
C LYS A 161 5.56 -52.58 29.52
N ARG A 162 6.09 -52.28 30.70
CA ARG A 162 5.31 -52.02 31.92
C ARG A 162 4.72 -50.60 31.97
N ALA A 163 5.24 -49.67 31.17
CA ALA A 163 4.80 -48.27 31.09
C ALA A 163 4.06 -48.02 29.75
N LYS A 164 2.91 -48.64 29.54
CA LYS A 164 2.19 -48.69 28.27
C LYS A 164 2.08 -47.36 27.51
N LYS A 165 1.85 -46.26 28.21
CA LYS A 165 1.73 -44.94 27.57
C LYS A 165 3.11 -44.36 27.13
N GLN A 166 4.18 -44.71 27.81
CA GLN A 166 5.55 -44.33 27.40
C GLN A 166 5.97 -45.19 26.20
N GLU A 167 5.68 -46.48 26.21
CA GLU A 167 5.91 -47.38 25.08
C GLU A 167 5.14 -46.90 23.84
N GLN A 168 3.86 -46.57 24.01
CA GLN A 168 3.02 -46.04 22.93
C GLN A 168 3.64 -44.76 22.30
N LEU A 169 4.07 -43.81 23.13
CA LEU A 169 4.65 -42.57 22.64
C LEU A 169 5.94 -42.82 21.85
N VAL A 170 6.80 -43.73 22.30
CA VAL A 170 8.02 -44.12 21.57
C VAL A 170 7.69 -44.80 20.25
N ARG A 171 6.70 -45.70 20.21
CA ARG A 171 6.24 -46.33 18.95
C ARG A 171 5.66 -45.32 17.98
N ASP A 172 4.83 -44.41 18.46
CA ASP A 172 4.24 -43.35 17.63
C ASP A 172 5.33 -42.38 17.13
N PHE A 173 6.30 -42.05 17.97
CA PHE A 173 7.47 -41.29 17.54
C PHE A 173 8.22 -42.02 16.39
N LEU A 174 8.58 -43.30 16.55
CA LEU A 174 9.32 -44.03 15.52
C LEU A 174 8.53 -44.20 14.21
N ARG A 175 7.20 -44.16 14.27
CA ARG A 175 6.34 -44.16 13.09
C ARG A 175 6.27 -42.81 12.40
N LEU A 176 6.26 -41.71 13.15
CA LEU A 176 6.01 -40.37 12.66
C LEU A 176 7.31 -39.62 12.31
N ALA A 177 8.40 -39.98 13.01
CA ALA A 177 9.65 -39.25 12.90
C ALA A 177 10.30 -39.41 11.52
N GLN A 178 10.61 -38.31 10.89
CA GLN A 178 11.50 -38.22 9.74
C GLN A 178 12.92 -37.96 10.23
N ASN A 179 13.88 -38.79 9.81
CA ASN A 179 15.26 -38.71 10.30
C ASN A 179 15.38 -38.64 11.83
N TYR A 180 14.56 -39.44 12.54
CA TYR A 180 14.50 -39.49 14.01
C TYR A 180 14.14 -38.16 14.69
N GLN A 181 13.33 -37.35 14.03
CA GLN A 181 12.87 -36.06 14.56
C GLN A 181 11.39 -35.86 14.24
N VAL A 182 10.64 -35.24 15.16
CA VAL A 182 9.24 -34.89 14.99
C VAL A 182 8.89 -33.64 15.79
N GLU A 183 8.02 -32.81 15.28
CA GLU A 183 7.51 -31.66 16.03
C GLU A 183 6.75 -32.12 17.27
N ARG A 184 7.06 -31.54 18.44
CA ARG A 184 6.45 -31.88 19.73
C ARG A 184 4.93 -31.86 19.68
N ARG A 185 4.35 -30.82 19.05
CA ARG A 185 2.90 -30.68 18.94
C ARG A 185 2.28 -31.80 18.11
N ALA A 186 2.85 -32.08 16.96
CA ALA A 186 2.38 -33.17 16.07
C ALA A 186 2.47 -34.53 16.76
N LEU A 187 3.55 -34.80 17.51
CA LEU A 187 3.71 -36.03 18.27
C LEU A 187 2.62 -36.19 19.33
N LEU A 188 2.33 -35.14 20.10
CA LEU A 188 1.33 -35.19 21.18
C LEU A 188 -0.11 -35.26 20.64
N GLU A 189 -0.43 -34.56 19.55
CA GLU A 189 -1.75 -34.58 18.91
C GLU A 189 -2.04 -35.96 18.31
N GLN A 190 -1.08 -36.55 17.63
CA GLN A 190 -1.29 -37.85 16.96
C GLN A 190 -1.22 -39.07 17.91
N SER A 191 -0.39 -38.98 18.97
CA SER A 191 -0.31 -40.07 19.95
C SER A 191 -1.44 -40.03 20.98
N GLY A 192 -2.11 -38.87 21.16
CA GLY A 192 -3.10 -38.66 22.23
C GLY A 192 -2.53 -38.78 23.65
N VAL A 193 -1.21 -38.74 23.79
CA VAL A 193 -0.51 -38.88 25.08
C VAL A 193 -0.24 -37.50 25.69
N SER A 194 -0.34 -37.40 27.03
CA SER A 194 -0.12 -36.10 27.72
C SER A 194 1.35 -35.67 27.66
N GLY A 195 1.59 -34.33 27.64
CA GLY A 195 2.93 -33.75 27.67
C GLY A 195 3.77 -34.14 28.90
N ALA A 196 3.14 -34.53 30.03
CA ALA A 196 3.83 -35.01 31.21
C ALA A 196 4.58 -36.32 30.96
N ILE A 197 4.03 -37.20 30.12
CA ILE A 197 4.67 -38.46 29.78
C ILE A 197 5.88 -38.22 28.85
N LEU A 198 5.73 -37.29 27.90
CA LEU A 198 6.85 -36.87 27.06
C LEU A 198 7.99 -36.30 27.91
N ARG A 199 7.66 -35.42 28.85
CA ARG A 199 8.66 -34.86 29.77
C ARG A 199 9.41 -35.94 30.57
N THR A 200 8.68 -36.97 31.03
CA THR A 200 9.34 -38.11 31.72
C THR A 200 10.33 -38.85 30.83
N LEU A 201 10.07 -38.97 29.53
CA LEU A 201 10.98 -39.62 28.57
C LEU A 201 12.18 -38.73 28.25
N ILE A 202 12.01 -37.40 28.26
CA ILE A 202 13.08 -36.42 28.13
C ILE A 202 13.98 -36.49 29.40
N ASP A 203 13.39 -36.47 30.59
CA ASP A 203 14.11 -36.56 31.85
C ASP A 203 14.91 -37.88 31.98
N LYS A 204 14.44 -38.95 31.34
CA LYS A 204 15.16 -40.24 31.25
C LYS A 204 16.24 -40.23 30.17
N GLY A 205 16.44 -39.19 29.42
CA GLY A 205 17.43 -39.09 28.34
C GLY A 205 17.09 -39.96 27.10
N ILE A 206 15.86 -40.41 26.96
CA ILE A 206 15.38 -41.17 25.78
C ILE A 206 15.12 -40.24 24.62
N PHE A 207 14.46 -39.09 24.91
CA PHE A 207 14.24 -38.02 23.96
C PHE A 207 15.07 -36.81 24.32
N LEU A 208 15.47 -36.05 23.30
CA LEU A 208 16.06 -34.73 23.40
C LEU A 208 15.06 -33.72 22.82
N GLU A 209 14.95 -32.60 23.50
CA GLU A 209 14.11 -31.48 23.03
C GLU A 209 15.03 -30.41 22.46
N GLU A 210 14.76 -30.00 21.22
CA GLU A 210 15.50 -28.96 20.52
C GLU A 210 14.52 -27.87 20.08
N GLU A 211 14.84 -26.65 20.42
CA GLU A 211 14.10 -25.47 19.96
C GLU A 211 14.62 -25.01 18.60
N ARG A 212 13.75 -24.93 17.61
CA ARG A 212 14.12 -24.52 16.27
C ARG A 212 13.29 -23.33 15.81
N PRO A 213 13.92 -22.37 15.13
CA PRO A 213 13.18 -21.28 14.52
C PRO A 213 12.28 -21.81 13.42
N ILE A 214 11.05 -21.29 13.39
CA ILE A 214 10.08 -21.53 12.33
C ILE A 214 9.67 -20.20 11.72
N SER A 215 9.34 -20.21 10.43
CA SER A 215 8.74 -19.04 9.78
C SER A 215 7.25 -18.97 10.11
N ARG A 216 6.75 -17.77 10.42
CA ARG A 216 5.32 -17.46 10.52
C ARG A 216 4.67 -17.42 9.14
N LEU A 217 5.48 -17.31 8.08
CA LEU A 217 5.02 -17.22 6.71
C LEU A 217 4.61 -18.62 6.22
N ARG A 218 3.47 -18.68 5.56
CA ARG A 218 2.99 -19.94 5.00
C ARG A 218 3.89 -20.39 3.85
N GLN A 219 4.31 -21.65 3.89
CA GLN A 219 4.98 -22.29 2.76
C GLN A 219 3.94 -22.70 1.71
N TYR A 220 4.33 -22.62 0.45
CA TYR A 220 3.50 -23.10 -0.64
C TYR A 220 3.57 -24.62 -0.71
N THR A 221 2.41 -25.28 -0.63
CA THR A 221 2.30 -26.74 -0.67
C THR A 221 1.68 -27.26 -1.97
N GLY A 222 1.34 -26.34 -2.89
CA GLY A 222 0.77 -26.70 -4.19
C GLY A 222 1.82 -27.11 -5.22
N GLU A 223 1.38 -27.66 -6.34
CA GLU A 223 2.24 -27.95 -7.49
C GLU A 223 2.60 -26.65 -8.22
N ILE A 224 3.87 -26.53 -8.62
CA ILE A 224 4.36 -25.42 -9.42
C ILE A 224 3.85 -25.58 -10.86
N GLN A 225 3.13 -24.59 -11.33
CA GLN A 225 2.57 -24.54 -12.68
C GLN A 225 3.51 -23.79 -13.63
N GLN A 226 3.53 -24.23 -14.88
CA GLN A 226 4.20 -23.44 -15.92
C GLN A 226 3.37 -22.18 -16.25
N PRO A 227 4.02 -21.06 -16.65
CA PRO A 227 3.33 -19.91 -17.21
C PRO A 227 2.42 -20.31 -18.37
N HIS A 228 1.32 -19.61 -18.57
CA HIS A 228 0.47 -19.87 -19.73
C HIS A 228 1.21 -19.50 -21.02
N SER A 229 0.88 -20.18 -22.12
CA SER A 229 1.40 -19.81 -23.44
C SER A 229 0.93 -18.40 -23.84
N LEU A 230 1.86 -17.62 -24.35
CA LEU A 230 1.57 -16.26 -24.83
C LEU A 230 0.83 -16.31 -26.16
N ASP A 231 -0.10 -15.40 -26.34
CA ASP A 231 -0.66 -15.11 -27.66
C ASP A 231 0.30 -14.24 -28.52
N SER A 232 -0.10 -13.97 -29.76
CA SER A 232 0.70 -13.18 -30.69
C SER A 232 0.96 -11.74 -30.23
N GLN A 233 -0.05 -11.10 -29.60
CA GLN A 233 0.06 -9.74 -29.10
C GLN A 233 0.97 -9.67 -27.86
N GLN A 234 0.83 -10.62 -26.93
CA GLN A 234 1.68 -10.73 -25.75
C GLN A 234 3.15 -10.99 -26.12
N SER A 235 3.36 -11.91 -27.07
CA SER A 235 4.71 -12.23 -27.59
C SER A 235 5.38 -11.02 -28.24
N ARG A 236 4.62 -10.25 -29.04
CA ARG A 236 5.07 -9.00 -29.63
C ARG A 236 5.40 -7.97 -28.53
N ALA A 237 4.53 -7.78 -27.57
CA ALA A 237 4.74 -6.84 -26.47
C ALA A 237 6.02 -7.14 -25.68
N ILE A 238 6.31 -8.41 -25.38
CA ILE A 238 7.57 -8.81 -24.72
C ILE A 238 8.78 -8.46 -25.60
N ALA A 239 8.71 -8.73 -26.89
CA ALA A 239 9.81 -8.39 -27.81
C ALA A 239 10.07 -6.87 -27.86
N GLU A 240 9.02 -6.06 -27.99
CA GLU A 240 9.10 -4.60 -27.99
C GLU A 240 9.60 -4.04 -26.63
N ILE A 241 9.20 -4.64 -25.49
CA ILE A 241 9.72 -4.27 -24.16
C ILE A 241 11.22 -4.53 -24.09
N ARG A 242 11.70 -5.71 -24.54
CA ARG A 242 13.12 -6.06 -24.53
C ARG A 242 13.94 -5.12 -25.43
N GLU A 243 13.42 -4.78 -26.61
CA GLU A 243 14.05 -3.82 -27.51
C GLU A 243 14.12 -2.43 -26.85
N SER A 244 13.02 -1.96 -26.28
CA SER A 244 12.98 -0.69 -25.54
C SER A 244 14.01 -0.64 -24.40
N TRP A 245 14.22 -1.75 -23.70
CA TRP A 245 15.18 -1.82 -22.59
C TRP A 245 16.65 -1.80 -23.01
N GLN A 246 16.96 -1.92 -24.28
CA GLN A 246 18.33 -1.72 -24.77
C GLN A 246 18.76 -0.25 -24.64
N GLU A 247 17.85 0.68 -24.90
CA GLU A 247 18.13 2.12 -24.88
C GLU A 247 17.55 2.84 -23.65
N LYS A 248 16.44 2.35 -23.10
CA LYS A 248 15.66 3.01 -22.04
C LYS A 248 15.56 2.15 -20.78
N ASN A 249 15.50 2.79 -19.63
CA ASN A 249 15.36 2.07 -18.37
C ASN A 249 13.90 1.93 -17.92
N VAL A 250 13.00 2.73 -18.49
CA VAL A 250 11.57 2.73 -18.14
C VAL A 250 10.76 2.52 -19.40
N THR A 251 9.84 1.57 -19.38
CA THR A 251 8.89 1.31 -20.47
C THR A 251 7.45 1.38 -19.91
N LEU A 252 6.59 2.09 -20.61
CA LEU A 252 5.15 2.13 -20.36
C LEU A 252 4.48 1.06 -21.22
N LEU A 253 3.84 0.08 -20.59
CA LEU A 253 2.97 -0.90 -21.22
C LEU A 253 1.52 -0.43 -21.11
N HIS A 254 1.02 0.20 -22.17
CA HIS A 254 -0.35 0.65 -22.30
C HIS A 254 -1.18 -0.48 -22.92
N GLY A 255 -1.90 -1.21 -22.12
CA GLY A 255 -2.72 -2.32 -22.59
C GLY A 255 -4.16 -2.21 -22.11
N VAL A 256 -5.13 -2.36 -23.01
CA VAL A 256 -6.56 -2.34 -22.65
C VAL A 256 -6.89 -3.30 -21.50
N THR A 257 -8.01 -3.07 -20.84
CA THR A 257 -8.45 -3.97 -19.76
C THR A 257 -8.62 -5.39 -20.31
N SER A 258 -8.13 -6.40 -19.55
CA SER A 258 -8.15 -7.81 -19.97
C SER A 258 -7.31 -8.13 -21.24
N SER A 259 -6.28 -7.36 -21.55
CA SER A 259 -5.31 -7.70 -22.61
C SER A 259 -4.29 -8.77 -22.21
N GLY A 260 -4.32 -9.24 -20.96
CA GLY A 260 -3.39 -10.27 -20.47
C GLY A 260 -2.03 -9.73 -20.03
N LYS A 261 -1.91 -8.46 -19.62
CA LYS A 261 -0.69 -7.85 -19.08
C LYS A 261 0.00 -8.69 -18.00
N THR A 262 -0.78 -9.31 -17.12
CA THR A 262 -0.24 -10.16 -16.04
C THR A 262 0.61 -11.32 -16.56
N GLU A 263 0.22 -11.92 -17.69
CA GLU A 263 1.00 -13.01 -18.30
C GLU A 263 2.32 -12.50 -18.88
N VAL A 264 2.31 -11.30 -19.49
CA VAL A 264 3.54 -10.61 -19.92
C VAL A 264 4.47 -10.37 -18.72
N TYR A 265 3.91 -9.94 -17.58
CA TYR A 265 4.71 -9.74 -16.36
C TYR A 265 5.32 -11.06 -15.86
N ILE A 266 4.56 -12.15 -15.81
CA ILE A 266 5.01 -13.46 -15.33
C ILE A 266 6.22 -13.93 -16.18
N HIS A 267 6.14 -13.83 -17.49
CA HIS A 267 7.24 -14.23 -18.37
C HIS A 267 8.49 -13.36 -18.19
N LEU A 268 8.34 -12.03 -18.07
CA LEU A 268 9.47 -11.14 -17.82
C LEU A 268 10.09 -11.36 -16.41
N ILE A 269 9.27 -11.67 -15.40
CA ILE A 269 9.75 -12.04 -14.07
C ILE A 269 10.61 -13.30 -14.16
N GLU A 270 10.14 -14.33 -14.87
CA GLU A 270 10.87 -15.60 -15.00
C GLU A 270 12.23 -15.41 -15.65
N GLU A 271 12.33 -14.59 -16.71
CA GLU A 271 13.59 -14.24 -17.34
C GLU A 271 14.58 -13.60 -16.36
N VAL A 272 14.10 -12.66 -15.53
CA VAL A 272 14.95 -11.97 -14.54
C VAL A 272 15.40 -12.93 -13.44
N LEU A 273 14.54 -13.86 -13.03
CA LEU A 273 14.89 -14.90 -12.07
C LEU A 273 15.96 -15.86 -12.60
N GLN A 274 15.93 -16.18 -13.90
CA GLN A 274 16.97 -17.01 -14.55
C GLN A 274 18.34 -16.32 -14.53
N LEU A 275 18.39 -14.99 -14.47
CA LEU A 275 19.62 -14.22 -14.29
C LEU A 275 20.06 -14.13 -12.82
N GLY A 276 19.38 -14.83 -11.89
CA GLY A 276 19.67 -14.78 -10.45
C GLY A 276 19.25 -13.48 -9.75
N LYS A 277 18.49 -12.60 -10.40
CA LYS A 277 18.11 -11.30 -9.87
C LYS A 277 16.75 -11.32 -9.18
N GLN A 278 16.49 -10.30 -8.36
CA GLN A 278 15.24 -10.07 -7.65
C GLN A 278 14.30 -9.18 -8.46
N VAL A 279 13.00 -9.35 -8.23
CA VAL A 279 11.94 -8.57 -8.87
C VAL A 279 11.04 -7.94 -7.81
N LEU A 280 10.76 -6.65 -7.95
CA LEU A 280 9.74 -5.95 -7.19
C LEU A 280 8.50 -5.74 -8.07
N TYR A 281 7.38 -6.34 -7.68
CA TYR A 281 6.09 -6.16 -8.34
C TYR A 281 5.17 -5.34 -7.45
N LEU A 282 5.03 -4.05 -7.77
CA LEU A 282 4.15 -3.12 -7.07
C LEU A 282 2.73 -3.17 -7.63
N VAL A 283 1.77 -3.29 -6.73
CA VAL A 283 0.35 -3.22 -7.03
C VAL A 283 -0.34 -2.26 -6.05
N PRO A 284 -1.46 -1.62 -6.43
CA PRO A 284 -2.29 -0.89 -5.48
C PRO A 284 -2.76 -1.81 -4.34
N GLU A 285 -2.82 -1.33 -3.11
CA GLU A 285 -3.15 -2.16 -1.93
C GLU A 285 -4.48 -2.92 -2.09
N ILE A 286 -5.47 -2.31 -2.76
CA ILE A 286 -6.78 -2.92 -3.05
C ILE A 286 -6.66 -4.00 -4.14
N ALA A 287 -5.67 -3.92 -5.02
CA ALA A 287 -5.44 -4.91 -6.09
C ALA A 287 -4.65 -6.14 -5.65
N LEU A 288 -4.12 -6.15 -4.42
CA LEU A 288 -3.57 -7.35 -3.76
C LEU A 288 -4.70 -8.32 -3.43
N THR A 289 -5.33 -8.86 -4.48
CA THR A 289 -6.39 -9.85 -4.36
C THR A 289 -5.81 -11.25 -4.19
N THR A 290 -6.57 -12.12 -3.55
CA THR A 290 -6.25 -13.54 -3.44
C THR A 290 -5.99 -14.13 -4.82
N GLN A 291 -6.80 -13.78 -5.84
CA GLN A 291 -6.66 -14.27 -7.21
C GLN A 291 -5.28 -13.97 -7.84
N LEU A 292 -4.77 -12.74 -7.69
CA LEU A 292 -3.44 -12.38 -8.21
C LEU A 292 -2.35 -13.11 -7.43
N THR A 293 -2.47 -13.14 -6.10
CA THR A 293 -1.51 -13.82 -5.23
C THR A 293 -1.45 -15.32 -5.55
N ASP A 294 -2.60 -15.98 -5.62
CA ASP A 294 -2.69 -17.43 -5.92
C ASP A 294 -2.12 -17.75 -7.30
N ARG A 295 -2.41 -16.89 -8.31
CA ARG A 295 -1.86 -17.04 -9.66
C ARG A 295 -0.33 -16.97 -9.68
N LEU A 296 0.25 -15.96 -9.01
CA LEU A 296 1.70 -15.80 -8.94
C LEU A 296 2.33 -16.90 -8.07
N GLN A 297 1.67 -17.29 -6.99
CA GLN A 297 2.17 -18.33 -6.11
C GLN A 297 2.16 -19.72 -6.78
N ALA A 298 1.18 -19.99 -7.64
CA ALA A 298 1.15 -21.20 -8.44
C ALA A 298 2.35 -21.30 -9.40
N VAL A 299 2.90 -20.17 -9.88
CA VAL A 299 4.05 -20.16 -10.79
C VAL A 299 5.38 -20.09 -10.03
N PHE A 300 5.48 -19.21 -9.03
CA PHE A 300 6.76 -18.92 -8.37
C PHE A 300 6.97 -19.67 -7.05
N GLY A 301 5.91 -20.27 -6.48
CA GLY A 301 5.98 -21.03 -5.23
C GLY A 301 6.56 -20.20 -4.08
N ASP A 302 7.51 -20.80 -3.37
CA ASP A 302 8.19 -20.16 -2.24
C ASP A 302 9.15 -19.03 -2.62
N ARG A 303 9.46 -18.83 -3.90
CA ARG A 303 10.22 -17.67 -4.37
C ARG A 303 9.41 -16.37 -4.32
N LEU A 304 8.07 -16.46 -4.19
CA LEU A 304 7.18 -15.29 -4.04
C LEU A 304 7.04 -14.92 -2.57
N ALA A 305 7.38 -13.69 -2.22
CA ALA A 305 6.98 -13.06 -0.96
C ALA A 305 5.91 -12.00 -1.22
N VAL A 306 4.89 -11.97 -0.37
CA VAL A 306 3.84 -10.93 -0.43
C VAL A 306 4.06 -9.96 0.72
N TYR A 307 4.05 -8.64 0.45
CA TYR A 307 4.33 -7.62 1.45
C TYR A 307 3.25 -6.53 1.47
N HIS A 308 2.45 -6.47 2.53
CA HIS A 308 1.39 -5.48 2.69
C HIS A 308 1.10 -5.12 4.17
N SER A 309 0.32 -4.07 4.37
CA SER A 309 -0.01 -3.50 5.70
C SER A 309 -0.83 -4.43 6.61
N LYS A 310 -1.47 -5.48 6.09
CA LYS A 310 -2.27 -6.43 6.87
C LYS A 310 -1.44 -7.50 7.59
N PHE A 311 -0.17 -7.68 7.22
CA PHE A 311 0.74 -8.55 7.95
C PHE A 311 1.08 -7.97 9.32
N SER A 312 1.27 -8.84 10.30
CA SER A 312 1.83 -8.46 11.61
C SER A 312 3.24 -7.89 11.43
N ASN A 313 3.69 -7.12 12.39
CA ASN A 313 5.04 -6.57 12.35
C ASN A 313 6.10 -7.67 12.31
N ALA A 314 5.91 -8.78 13.04
CA ALA A 314 6.84 -9.91 13.04
C ALA A 314 6.92 -10.59 11.66
N GLU A 315 5.78 -10.81 10.96
CA GLU A 315 5.80 -11.32 9.59
C GLU A 315 6.52 -10.38 8.63
N ARG A 316 6.34 -9.06 8.81
CA ARG A 316 7.04 -8.06 7.99
C ARG A 316 8.55 -8.07 8.23
N VAL A 317 9.00 -8.33 9.44
CA VAL A 317 10.43 -8.52 9.77
C VAL A 317 10.98 -9.78 9.11
N GLU A 318 10.24 -10.89 9.15
CA GLU A 318 10.66 -12.12 8.47
C GLU A 318 10.84 -11.91 6.96
N ILE A 319 9.86 -11.25 6.30
CA ILE A 319 9.97 -10.91 4.87
C ILE A 319 11.17 -9.97 4.62
N TYR A 320 11.42 -9.01 5.50
CA TYR A 320 12.56 -8.11 5.39
C TYR A 320 13.89 -8.90 5.34
N HIS A 321 14.07 -9.87 6.23
CA HIS A 321 15.23 -10.74 6.26
C HIS A 321 15.30 -11.70 5.06
N GLU A 322 14.15 -12.25 4.62
CA GLU A 322 14.09 -13.09 3.40
C GLU A 322 14.56 -12.34 2.15
N VAL A 323 14.14 -11.07 1.98
CA VAL A 323 14.53 -10.24 0.85
C VAL A 323 16.00 -9.87 0.90
N LYS A 324 16.54 -9.65 2.12
CA LYS A 324 17.96 -9.37 2.33
C LYS A 324 18.85 -10.58 2.02
N GLY A 325 18.31 -11.79 2.14
CA GLY A 325 19.05 -13.04 1.94
C GLY A 325 19.91 -13.43 3.16
N ASP A 326 19.39 -13.17 4.37
CA ASP A 326 20.10 -13.55 5.60
C ASP A 326 20.18 -15.08 5.74
N GLU A 327 21.40 -15.62 5.94
CA GLU A 327 21.69 -17.07 5.99
C GLU A 327 20.90 -17.85 7.05
N ALA A 328 20.44 -17.17 8.10
CA ALA A 328 19.60 -17.76 9.14
C ALA A 328 18.20 -18.16 8.65
N ILE A 329 17.76 -17.65 7.50
CA ILE A 329 16.43 -17.87 6.93
C ILE A 329 16.55 -18.81 5.74
N ARG A 330 15.90 -19.98 5.81
CA ARG A 330 15.98 -21.02 4.77
C ARG A 330 15.27 -20.68 3.46
N ARG A 331 14.47 -19.62 3.44
CA ARG A 331 13.69 -19.21 2.28
C ARG A 331 14.28 -17.94 1.69
N GLU A 332 14.50 -17.94 0.39
CA GLU A 332 15.00 -16.79 -0.33
C GLU A 332 13.89 -16.20 -1.22
N ALA A 333 13.35 -15.06 -0.81
CA ALA A 333 12.36 -14.35 -1.61
C ALA A 333 13.04 -13.65 -2.80
N ARG A 334 12.68 -14.07 -4.01
CA ARG A 334 13.20 -13.49 -5.26
C ARG A 334 12.18 -12.64 -5.99
N VAL A 335 10.88 -12.89 -5.82
CA VAL A 335 9.78 -12.09 -6.35
C VAL A 335 9.02 -11.47 -5.18
N ILE A 336 8.98 -10.18 -5.11
CA ILE A 336 8.30 -9.45 -4.05
C ILE A 336 7.07 -8.77 -4.63
N LEU A 337 5.88 -9.30 -4.31
CA LEU A 337 4.60 -8.68 -4.61
C LEU A 337 4.20 -7.79 -3.44
N GLY A 338 4.07 -6.49 -3.68
CA GLY A 338 3.75 -5.62 -2.58
C GLY A 338 3.03 -4.33 -2.94
N ALA A 339 2.50 -3.69 -1.91
CA ALA A 339 1.95 -2.36 -2.01
C ALA A 339 3.08 -1.30 -1.94
N ARG A 340 2.70 -0.04 -1.94
CA ARG A 340 3.58 1.14 -1.89
C ARG A 340 4.81 1.00 -0.98
N SER A 341 4.67 0.43 0.22
CA SER A 341 5.77 0.32 1.19
C SER A 341 6.82 -0.73 0.85
N ALA A 342 6.57 -1.61 -0.11
CA ALA A 342 7.53 -2.64 -0.50
C ALA A 342 8.82 -2.08 -1.14
N ILE A 343 8.81 -0.81 -1.58
CA ILE A 343 10.03 -0.13 -2.06
C ILE A 343 11.13 0.01 -1.00
N PHE A 344 10.78 -0.11 0.28
CA PHE A 344 11.74 0.03 1.39
C PHE A 344 12.44 -1.27 1.77
N LEU A 345 12.11 -2.38 1.14
CA LEU A 345 12.74 -3.66 1.42
C LEU A 345 14.22 -3.68 0.98
N PRO A 346 15.08 -4.46 1.66
CA PRO A 346 16.52 -4.47 1.48
C PRO A 346 16.94 -5.39 0.31
N PHE A 347 16.62 -4.98 -0.91
CA PHE A 347 17.05 -5.71 -2.11
C PHE A 347 18.57 -5.76 -2.19
N SER A 348 19.13 -6.90 -2.63
CA SER A 348 20.54 -7.08 -2.91
C SER A 348 20.85 -6.96 -4.40
N GLU A 349 20.05 -7.63 -5.25
CA GLU A 349 20.27 -7.74 -6.70
C GLU A 349 18.98 -7.49 -7.50
N LEU A 350 18.39 -6.31 -7.33
CA LEU A 350 17.17 -5.95 -8.03
C LEU A 350 17.40 -5.81 -9.53
N GLY A 351 16.65 -6.58 -10.33
CA GLY A 351 16.76 -6.60 -11.80
C GLY A 351 15.58 -5.97 -12.53
N LEU A 352 14.38 -6.05 -11.92
CA LEU A 352 13.15 -5.55 -12.54
C LEU A 352 12.22 -4.97 -11.48
N ILE A 353 11.59 -3.84 -11.80
CA ILE A 353 10.48 -3.28 -11.04
C ILE A 353 9.27 -3.20 -11.97
N ILE A 354 8.18 -3.85 -11.60
CA ILE A 354 6.89 -3.72 -12.25
C ILE A 354 6.00 -2.85 -11.39
N VAL A 355 5.37 -1.85 -11.98
CA VAL A 355 4.37 -0.99 -11.32
C VAL A 355 3.06 -1.15 -12.08
N ASP A 356 2.19 -2.00 -11.57
CA ASP A 356 0.89 -2.24 -12.20
C ASP A 356 -0.11 -1.17 -11.78
N GLU A 357 -1.05 -0.84 -12.68
CA GLU A 357 -1.97 0.28 -12.52
C GLU A 357 -1.23 1.56 -12.07
N GLU A 358 -0.17 1.93 -12.82
CA GLU A 358 0.79 2.99 -12.46
C GLU A 358 0.16 4.35 -12.17
N HIS A 359 -1.04 4.59 -12.72
CA HIS A 359 -1.83 5.80 -12.57
C HIS A 359 -2.50 5.94 -11.20
N GLU A 360 -2.51 4.87 -10.39
CA GLU A 360 -3.27 4.82 -9.14
C GLU A 360 -2.81 5.84 -8.09
N PRO A 361 -3.72 6.69 -7.58
CA PRO A 361 -3.37 7.68 -6.55
C PRO A 361 -2.88 7.06 -5.24
N SER A 362 -3.19 5.78 -4.96
CA SER A 362 -2.77 5.10 -3.74
C SER A 362 -1.26 4.87 -3.65
N TYR A 363 -0.53 5.01 -4.75
CA TYR A 363 0.93 5.03 -4.74
C TYR A 363 1.53 6.29 -4.09
N LYS A 364 0.74 7.35 -3.94
CA LYS A 364 1.11 8.54 -3.18
C LYS A 364 0.77 8.38 -1.70
N GLN A 365 1.75 8.50 -0.81
CA GLN A 365 1.52 8.58 0.62
C GLN A 365 1.05 10.00 0.99
N GLN A 366 -0.12 10.09 1.63
CA GLN A 366 -0.67 11.37 2.06
C GLN A 366 -0.17 11.76 3.45
N ASP A 367 -0.27 10.85 4.41
CA ASP A 367 0.13 11.02 5.81
C ASP A 367 0.50 9.64 6.39
N PRO A 368 1.50 9.55 7.30
CA PRO A 368 2.44 10.58 7.71
C PRO A 368 3.50 10.88 6.62
N ALA A 369 4.44 11.81 6.89
CA ALA A 369 5.65 11.96 6.08
C ALA A 369 6.51 10.66 6.17
N PRO A 370 7.29 10.36 5.13
CA PRO A 370 7.48 11.05 3.84
C PRO A 370 6.25 10.95 2.94
N ARG A 371 5.84 12.06 2.31
CA ARG A 371 4.72 12.10 1.34
C ARG A 371 5.20 11.72 -0.05
N TYR A 372 5.78 10.53 -0.16
CA TYR A 372 6.38 10.03 -1.39
C TYR A 372 5.37 9.41 -2.35
N HIS A 373 5.75 9.31 -3.62
CA HIS A 373 5.05 8.55 -4.64
C HIS A 373 5.87 7.32 -5.00
N ALA A 374 5.33 6.12 -4.75
CA ALA A 374 6.08 4.87 -4.90
C ALA A 374 6.56 4.62 -6.35
N ARG A 375 5.74 4.94 -7.38
CA ARG A 375 6.17 4.85 -8.79
C ARG A 375 7.41 5.69 -9.05
N SER A 376 7.42 6.95 -8.60
CA SER A 376 8.58 7.84 -8.80
C SER A 376 9.80 7.36 -8.02
N ALA A 377 9.60 6.88 -6.78
CA ALA A 377 10.67 6.32 -5.98
C ALA A 377 11.24 5.02 -6.60
N ALA A 378 10.39 4.15 -7.14
CA ALA A 378 10.78 2.94 -7.84
C ALA A 378 11.64 3.23 -9.07
N ILE A 379 11.26 4.24 -9.88
CA ILE A 379 12.04 4.67 -11.06
C ILE A 379 13.42 5.17 -10.64
N MET A 380 13.53 5.93 -9.57
CA MET A 380 14.82 6.41 -9.06
C MET A 380 15.66 5.27 -8.49
N MET A 381 15.05 4.40 -7.70
CA MET A 381 15.72 3.25 -7.13
C MET A 381 16.28 2.31 -8.20
N ALA A 382 15.51 2.03 -9.25
CA ALA A 382 15.95 1.19 -10.36
C ALA A 382 17.27 1.66 -10.98
N GLY A 383 17.48 2.98 -11.07
CA GLY A 383 18.73 3.55 -11.60
C GLY A 383 19.97 3.17 -10.78
N TRP A 384 19.86 3.02 -9.47
CA TRP A 384 20.98 2.64 -8.61
C TRP A 384 21.32 1.15 -8.67
N TYR A 385 20.32 0.30 -8.93
CA TYR A 385 20.51 -1.15 -9.13
C TYR A 385 20.82 -1.54 -10.59
N GLY A 386 20.73 -0.60 -11.55
CA GLY A 386 20.75 -0.94 -12.96
C GLY A 386 19.55 -1.79 -13.40
N ALA A 387 18.45 -1.73 -12.65
CA ALA A 387 17.23 -2.47 -12.89
C ALA A 387 16.38 -1.79 -13.99
N LYS A 388 15.54 -2.58 -14.67
CA LYS A 388 14.55 -2.08 -15.61
C LYS A 388 13.21 -1.82 -14.90
N VAL A 389 12.42 -0.88 -15.44
CA VAL A 389 11.10 -0.54 -14.91
C VAL A 389 10.04 -0.74 -15.98
N LEU A 390 9.00 -1.48 -15.64
CA LEU A 390 7.80 -1.63 -16.46
C LEU A 390 6.61 -0.98 -15.75
N LEU A 391 6.05 0.05 -16.35
CA LEU A 391 4.83 0.71 -15.88
C LEU A 391 3.66 0.12 -16.67
N GLY A 392 2.76 -0.59 -16.01
CA GLY A 392 1.63 -1.22 -16.67
C GLY A 392 0.31 -0.56 -16.31
N THR A 393 -0.55 -0.36 -17.30
CA THR A 393 -1.87 0.24 -17.09
C THR A 393 -2.75 0.13 -18.33
N ALA A 394 -4.07 0.21 -18.13
CA ALA A 394 -5.03 0.41 -19.23
C ALA A 394 -5.29 1.90 -19.52
N THR A 395 -5.07 2.74 -18.53
CA THR A 395 -5.35 4.18 -18.59
C THR A 395 -4.16 4.94 -17.98
N PRO A 396 -3.11 5.19 -18.73
CA PRO A 396 -1.90 5.83 -18.23
C PRO A 396 -2.18 7.14 -17.50
N SER A 397 -1.29 7.51 -16.56
CA SER A 397 -1.28 8.89 -16.08
C SER A 397 -0.78 9.81 -17.20
N ILE A 398 -1.34 11.02 -17.27
CA ILE A 398 -0.95 12.01 -18.29
C ILE A 398 0.57 12.26 -18.26
N GLU A 399 1.18 12.26 -17.08
CA GLU A 399 2.62 12.44 -16.91
C GLU A 399 3.42 11.27 -17.48
N SER A 400 3.02 10.02 -17.24
CA SER A 400 3.72 8.84 -17.78
C SER A 400 3.57 8.74 -19.29
N TYR A 401 2.38 8.99 -19.80
CA TYR A 401 2.12 8.97 -21.23
C TYR A 401 2.88 10.08 -21.97
N HIS A 402 2.94 11.29 -21.38
CA HIS A 402 3.76 12.38 -21.89
C HIS A 402 5.25 12.03 -21.94
N ASN A 403 5.77 11.40 -20.88
CA ASN A 403 7.15 10.94 -20.85
C ASN A 403 7.44 9.87 -21.90
N ALA A 404 6.48 9.00 -22.21
CA ALA A 404 6.59 8.00 -23.28
C ALA A 404 6.59 8.65 -24.65
N LEU A 405 5.64 9.52 -24.96
CA LEU A 405 5.56 10.24 -26.25
C LEU A 405 6.75 11.18 -26.48
N SER A 406 7.32 11.76 -25.43
CA SER A 406 8.54 12.59 -25.53
C SER A 406 9.83 11.78 -25.70
N GLY A 407 9.75 10.45 -25.74
CA GLY A 407 10.90 9.55 -25.91
C GLY A 407 11.72 9.30 -24.63
N LYS A 408 11.32 9.85 -23.49
CA LYS A 408 11.96 9.61 -22.19
C LYS A 408 11.72 8.18 -21.69
N TYR A 409 10.53 7.63 -21.92
CA TYR A 409 10.18 6.25 -21.66
C TYR A 409 9.99 5.50 -22.98
N GLY A 410 10.06 4.16 -22.96
CA GLY A 410 9.53 3.33 -24.02
C GLY A 410 8.00 3.32 -23.99
N LEU A 411 7.36 3.11 -25.12
CA LEU A 411 5.91 2.90 -25.22
C LEU A 411 5.67 1.58 -25.94
N VAL A 412 4.93 0.69 -25.31
CA VAL A 412 4.45 -0.56 -25.89
C VAL A 412 2.95 -0.63 -25.69
N GLU A 413 2.21 -0.95 -26.76
CA GLU A 413 0.75 -0.94 -26.74
C GLU A 413 0.16 -2.32 -26.97
N MET A 414 -0.85 -2.67 -26.16
CA MET A 414 -1.68 -3.87 -26.30
C MET A 414 -3.12 -3.43 -26.51
N THR A 415 -3.59 -3.38 -27.74
CA THR A 415 -4.87 -2.76 -28.13
C THR A 415 -6.04 -3.74 -28.16
N GLU A 416 -5.78 -5.04 -28.10
CA GLU A 416 -6.80 -6.06 -28.15
C GLU A 416 -7.00 -6.74 -26.80
N ARG A 417 -8.22 -7.10 -26.47
CA ARG A 417 -8.52 -7.98 -25.33
C ARG A 417 -8.07 -9.41 -25.64
N PHE A 418 -7.64 -10.12 -24.60
CA PHE A 418 -7.30 -11.53 -24.69
C PHE A 418 -8.43 -12.33 -25.35
N GLN A 419 -8.09 -13.23 -26.27
CA GLN A 419 -9.03 -14.04 -27.07
C GLN A 419 -10.03 -13.24 -27.93
N GLY A 420 -9.71 -12.00 -28.31
CA GLY A 420 -10.55 -11.21 -29.21
C GLY A 420 -11.90 -10.76 -28.61
N LEU A 421 -12.02 -10.74 -27.28
CA LEU A 421 -13.23 -10.25 -26.61
C LEU A 421 -13.48 -8.78 -26.95
N GLN A 422 -14.74 -8.45 -27.29
CA GLN A 422 -15.12 -7.08 -27.63
C GLN A 422 -15.12 -6.17 -26.38
N LEU A 423 -14.80 -4.88 -26.59
CA LEU A 423 -14.98 -3.86 -25.56
C LEU A 423 -16.49 -3.68 -25.25
N PRO A 424 -16.84 -3.34 -24.00
CA PRO A 424 -18.24 -3.15 -23.63
C PRO A 424 -18.87 -1.97 -24.38
N GLN A 425 -20.16 -2.07 -24.69
CA GLN A 425 -20.92 -0.97 -25.23
C GLN A 425 -21.25 0.02 -24.12
N ILE A 426 -20.95 1.30 -24.32
CA ILE A 426 -21.22 2.35 -23.32
C ILE A 426 -22.43 3.17 -23.79
N THR A 427 -23.46 3.24 -22.94
CA THR A 427 -24.72 3.96 -23.20
C THR A 427 -24.89 5.07 -22.15
N MET A 428 -25.13 6.30 -22.61
CA MET A 428 -25.40 7.45 -21.74
C MET A 428 -26.88 7.63 -21.48
N ILE A 429 -27.24 7.85 -20.20
CA ILE A 429 -28.60 8.18 -19.77
C ILE A 429 -28.63 9.64 -19.33
N ASP A 430 -29.41 10.44 -20.05
CA ASP A 430 -29.65 11.87 -19.76
C ASP A 430 -30.62 12.02 -18.57
N LEU A 431 -30.08 12.28 -17.40
CA LEU A 431 -30.86 12.47 -16.16
C LEU A 431 -31.79 13.69 -16.25
N GLN A 432 -31.40 14.78 -16.91
CA GLN A 432 -32.27 15.95 -17.06
C GLN A 432 -33.55 15.57 -17.78
N ARG A 433 -33.41 14.85 -18.89
CA ARG A 433 -34.55 14.37 -19.66
C ARG A 433 -35.45 13.42 -18.87
N GLN A 434 -34.83 12.48 -18.11
CA GLN A 434 -35.59 11.51 -17.31
C GLN A 434 -36.37 12.20 -16.18
N TYR A 435 -35.77 13.17 -15.47
CA TYR A 435 -36.44 13.95 -14.45
C TYR A 435 -37.62 14.78 -15.03
N HIS A 436 -37.46 15.44 -16.19
CA HIS A 436 -38.52 16.20 -16.84
C HIS A 436 -39.69 15.31 -17.26
N ARG A 437 -39.40 14.07 -17.64
CA ARG A 437 -40.46 13.11 -18.05
C ARG A 437 -41.07 12.36 -16.87
N LYS A 438 -40.52 12.56 -15.63
CA LYS A 438 -40.91 11.80 -14.43
C LYS A 438 -40.65 10.28 -14.56
N GLU A 439 -39.63 9.92 -15.34
CA GLU A 439 -39.21 8.55 -15.63
C GLU A 439 -38.03 8.14 -14.68
N MET A 440 -38.18 8.42 -13.38
CA MET A 440 -37.20 8.11 -12.35
C MET A 440 -37.83 7.30 -11.22
N TYR A 441 -37.14 6.23 -10.81
CA TYR A 441 -37.47 5.42 -9.66
C TYR A 441 -36.39 5.66 -8.59
N GLY A 442 -36.61 6.62 -7.69
CA GLY A 442 -35.58 7.08 -6.78
C GLY A 442 -34.36 7.62 -7.53
N HIS A 443 -33.23 6.94 -7.42
CA HIS A 443 -31.99 7.30 -8.10
C HIS A 443 -31.77 6.57 -9.43
N PHE A 444 -32.71 5.75 -9.86
CA PHE A 444 -32.61 4.93 -11.07
C PHE A 444 -33.53 5.46 -12.18
N ALA A 445 -32.95 5.72 -13.34
CA ALA A 445 -33.71 6.08 -14.52
C ALA A 445 -34.43 4.87 -15.11
N ASP A 446 -35.63 5.08 -15.71
CA ASP A 446 -36.45 4.00 -16.27
C ASP A 446 -35.69 3.10 -17.26
N PRO A 447 -34.87 3.61 -18.21
CA PRO A 447 -34.09 2.75 -19.09
C PRO A 447 -33.13 1.84 -18.35
N LEU A 448 -32.55 2.31 -17.25
CA LEU A 448 -31.65 1.49 -16.42
C LEU A 448 -32.43 0.40 -15.69
N VAL A 449 -33.56 0.73 -15.08
CA VAL A 449 -34.43 -0.23 -14.39
C VAL A 449 -34.90 -1.33 -15.34
N TYR A 450 -35.30 -0.94 -16.54
CA TYR A 450 -35.70 -1.89 -17.58
C TYR A 450 -34.56 -2.84 -17.92
N ARG A 451 -33.35 -2.31 -18.14
CA ARG A 451 -32.20 -3.12 -18.53
C ARG A 451 -31.73 -4.06 -17.41
N ILE A 452 -31.74 -3.61 -16.16
CA ILE A 452 -31.46 -4.49 -15.01
C ILE A 452 -32.44 -5.67 -15.00
N ARG A 453 -33.74 -5.42 -15.21
CA ARG A 453 -34.77 -6.48 -15.25
C ARG A 453 -34.49 -7.50 -16.34
N GLU A 454 -34.10 -7.06 -17.52
CA GLU A 454 -33.77 -7.97 -18.63
C GLU A 454 -32.55 -8.86 -18.30
N GLU A 455 -31.51 -8.30 -17.72
CA GLU A 455 -30.30 -9.07 -17.39
C GLU A 455 -30.55 -10.08 -16.24
N LEU A 456 -31.30 -9.68 -15.22
CA LEU A 456 -31.71 -10.59 -14.16
C LEU A 456 -32.59 -11.74 -14.68
N ALA A 457 -33.49 -11.45 -15.62
CA ALA A 457 -34.33 -12.49 -16.25
C ALA A 457 -33.50 -13.51 -17.07
N LYS A 458 -32.32 -13.12 -17.55
CA LYS A 458 -31.35 -14.01 -18.22
C LYS A 458 -30.45 -14.75 -17.25
N GLY A 459 -30.61 -14.57 -15.92
CA GLY A 459 -29.74 -15.13 -14.90
C GLY A 459 -28.35 -14.50 -14.86
N LYS A 460 -28.18 -13.30 -15.42
CA LYS A 460 -26.92 -12.58 -15.42
C LYS A 460 -26.77 -11.68 -14.18
N GLN A 461 -25.54 -11.33 -13.86
CA GLN A 461 -25.21 -10.46 -12.73
C GLN A 461 -25.03 -9.01 -13.15
N VAL A 462 -25.35 -8.11 -12.22
CA VAL A 462 -25.30 -6.64 -12.42
C VAL A 462 -24.39 -6.01 -11.37
N ILE A 463 -23.56 -5.05 -11.79
CA ILE A 463 -22.79 -4.20 -10.87
C ILE A 463 -23.34 -2.79 -10.93
N LEU A 464 -23.69 -2.22 -9.78
CA LEU A 464 -24.10 -0.84 -9.61
C LEU A 464 -22.95 -0.07 -8.96
N PHE A 465 -22.33 0.81 -9.71
CA PHE A 465 -21.22 1.64 -9.23
C PHE A 465 -21.71 2.99 -8.77
N GLN A 466 -21.35 3.37 -7.53
CA GLN A 466 -21.57 4.68 -6.96
C GLN A 466 -20.26 5.26 -6.44
N ASN A 467 -19.86 6.43 -6.95
CA ASN A 467 -18.70 7.13 -6.37
C ASN A 467 -19.08 7.78 -5.03
N ARG A 468 -18.62 7.21 -3.91
CA ARG A 468 -18.97 7.70 -2.56
C ARG A 468 -18.18 8.94 -2.13
N ARG A 469 -17.10 9.30 -2.79
CA ARG A 469 -16.29 10.46 -2.41
C ARG A 469 -17.05 11.76 -2.72
N GLY A 470 -17.82 12.25 -1.74
CA GLY A 470 -18.56 13.51 -1.79
C GLY A 470 -20.03 13.44 -1.36
N TYR A 471 -20.65 12.28 -1.29
CA TYR A 471 -22.06 12.11 -0.93
C TYR A 471 -22.26 11.15 0.25
N ALA A 472 -21.66 11.47 1.37
CA ALA A 472 -22.06 10.82 2.60
C ALA A 472 -23.43 11.37 3.03
N PRO A 473 -24.43 10.52 3.39
CA PRO A 473 -25.71 11.01 3.86
C PRO A 473 -25.50 11.88 5.09
N PHE A 474 -26.08 13.06 5.08
CA PHE A 474 -26.03 14.00 6.20
C PHE A 474 -27.45 14.44 6.57
N LEU A 475 -27.61 14.91 7.78
CA LEU A 475 -28.86 15.49 8.25
C LEU A 475 -28.90 16.96 7.84
N GLN A 476 -30.03 17.40 7.29
CA GLN A 476 -30.27 18.82 7.01
C GLN A 476 -31.65 19.22 7.55
N CYS A 477 -31.70 20.37 8.18
CA CYS A 477 -32.95 20.96 8.60
C CYS A 477 -33.68 21.55 7.38
N PRO A 478 -34.90 21.10 7.05
CA PRO A 478 -35.64 21.62 5.90
C PRO A 478 -36.14 23.06 6.08
N SER A 479 -36.18 23.56 7.32
CA SER A 479 -36.66 24.90 7.64
C SER A 479 -35.56 25.97 7.61
N CYS A 480 -34.40 25.72 8.24
CA CYS A 480 -33.32 26.71 8.37
C CYS A 480 -32.00 26.31 7.68
N GLY A 481 -31.98 25.18 6.99
CA GLY A 481 -30.79 24.71 6.26
C GLY A 481 -29.65 24.19 7.14
N GLU A 482 -29.79 24.17 8.48
CA GLU A 482 -28.74 23.73 9.39
C GLU A 482 -28.32 22.29 9.13
N VAL A 483 -27.00 22.08 9.06
CA VAL A 483 -26.37 20.76 8.90
C VAL A 483 -25.45 20.52 10.09
N PRO A 484 -25.59 19.40 10.83
CA PRO A 484 -24.68 19.05 11.92
C PRO A 484 -23.24 18.92 11.42
N LYS A 485 -22.36 19.72 12.02
CA LYS A 485 -20.93 19.72 11.71
C LYS A 485 -20.12 19.08 12.82
N CYS A 486 -18.99 18.48 12.45
CA CYS A 486 -18.05 17.95 13.43
C CYS A 486 -17.44 19.09 14.26
N PRO A 487 -17.46 19.01 15.59
CA PRO A 487 -16.89 20.05 16.45
C PRO A 487 -15.38 20.21 16.26
N ASN A 488 -14.70 19.17 15.76
CA ASN A 488 -13.25 19.14 15.59
C ASN A 488 -12.79 19.52 14.17
N CYS A 489 -13.64 19.34 13.15
CA CYS A 489 -13.21 19.36 11.74
C CYS A 489 -13.93 20.38 10.86
N ASP A 490 -15.04 20.96 11.32
CA ASP A 490 -15.89 21.90 10.54
C ASP A 490 -16.42 21.31 9.21
N VAL A 491 -16.54 20.00 9.13
CA VAL A 491 -17.16 19.28 8.00
C VAL A 491 -18.51 18.72 8.41
N SER A 492 -19.41 18.55 7.45
CA SER A 492 -20.67 17.84 7.67
C SER A 492 -20.41 16.42 8.15
N MET A 493 -21.11 15.99 9.18
CA MET A 493 -20.99 14.63 9.72
C MET A 493 -21.86 13.66 8.92
N THR A 494 -21.33 12.48 8.64
CA THR A 494 -22.05 11.41 7.95
C THR A 494 -23.07 10.76 8.87
N TYR A 495 -24.30 10.62 8.42
CA TYR A 495 -25.37 9.95 9.16
C TYR A 495 -25.39 8.45 8.84
N HIS A 496 -25.22 7.62 9.86
CA HIS A 496 -25.35 6.17 9.79
C HIS A 496 -26.71 5.73 10.32
N LYS A 497 -27.62 5.36 9.41
CA LYS A 497 -29.01 5.01 9.71
C LYS A 497 -29.12 3.81 10.66
N ALA A 498 -28.28 2.78 10.48
CA ALA A 498 -28.35 1.52 11.22
C ALA A 498 -28.23 1.70 12.75
N ASN A 499 -27.41 2.64 13.20
CA ASN A 499 -27.17 2.92 14.62
C ASN A 499 -27.57 4.34 15.03
N ARG A 500 -28.15 5.12 14.11
CA ARG A 500 -28.60 6.51 14.31
C ARG A 500 -27.47 7.40 14.85
N THR A 501 -26.25 7.25 14.31
CA THR A 501 -25.08 8.04 14.72
C THR A 501 -24.64 8.98 13.62
N LEU A 502 -24.04 10.09 14.02
CA LEU A 502 -23.28 11.00 13.16
C LEU A 502 -21.79 10.70 13.34
N VAL A 503 -21.07 10.44 12.27
CA VAL A 503 -19.64 10.12 12.30
C VAL A 503 -18.87 11.09 11.42
N CYS A 504 -17.79 11.64 11.94
CA CYS A 504 -16.83 12.42 11.17
C CYS A 504 -15.77 11.49 10.57
N HIS A 505 -15.71 11.36 9.25
CA HIS A 505 -14.71 10.52 8.57
C HIS A 505 -13.30 11.14 8.51
N CYS A 506 -13.13 12.40 8.96
CA CYS A 506 -11.82 13.04 9.06
C CYS A 506 -11.09 12.71 10.36
N CYS A 507 -11.82 12.67 11.50
CA CYS A 507 -11.20 12.46 12.82
C CYS A 507 -11.81 11.31 13.63
N GLY A 508 -12.82 10.61 13.10
CA GLY A 508 -13.50 9.52 13.79
C GLY A 508 -14.47 9.94 14.91
N HIS A 509 -14.65 11.26 15.17
CA HIS A 509 -15.60 11.73 16.17
C HIS A 509 -17.01 11.22 15.87
N SER A 510 -17.67 10.63 16.84
CA SER A 510 -19.01 10.06 16.72
C SER A 510 -19.93 10.61 17.82
N THR A 511 -21.18 10.90 17.44
CA THR A 511 -22.23 11.32 18.37
C THR A 511 -23.58 10.78 17.93
N SER A 512 -24.55 10.72 18.85
CA SER A 512 -25.93 10.35 18.50
C SER A 512 -26.55 11.38 17.58
N ALA A 513 -27.29 10.92 16.57
CA ALA A 513 -27.98 11.80 15.64
C ALA A 513 -29.17 12.49 16.34
N PRO A 514 -29.24 13.84 16.35
CA PRO A 514 -30.39 14.54 16.92
C PRO A 514 -31.61 14.38 15.99
N ASN A 515 -32.80 14.23 16.57
CA ASN A 515 -34.04 14.18 15.79
C ASN A 515 -34.45 15.57 15.29
N HIS A 516 -34.18 16.60 16.07
CA HIS A 516 -34.65 17.96 15.81
C HIS A 516 -33.48 18.94 15.75
N CYS A 517 -33.63 19.94 14.92
CA CYS A 517 -32.66 21.04 14.77
C CYS A 517 -32.55 21.83 16.09
N PRO A 518 -31.34 22.06 16.63
CA PRO A 518 -31.14 22.84 17.81
C PRO A 518 -31.57 24.30 17.65
N LYS A 519 -31.55 24.87 16.44
CA LYS A 519 -31.87 26.27 16.13
C LYS A 519 -33.37 26.51 16.03
N CYS A 520 -34.10 25.69 15.27
CA CYS A 520 -35.51 25.95 14.98
C CYS A 520 -36.46 24.82 15.37
N LYS A 521 -35.99 23.75 16.02
CA LYS A 521 -36.74 22.61 16.50
C LYS A 521 -37.46 21.79 15.42
N THR A 522 -37.25 22.06 14.14
CA THR A 522 -37.80 21.28 13.04
C THR A 522 -37.10 19.93 12.93
N GLU A 523 -37.80 18.89 12.56
CA GLU A 523 -37.24 17.55 12.37
C GLU A 523 -36.24 17.52 11.21
N TYR A 524 -35.10 16.88 11.42
CA TYR A 524 -34.08 16.73 10.39
C TYR A 524 -34.52 15.78 9.29
N ARG A 525 -34.14 16.10 8.03
CA ARG A 525 -34.26 15.19 6.90
C ARG A 525 -32.85 14.70 6.46
N THR A 526 -32.80 13.45 6.08
CA THR A 526 -31.57 12.88 5.50
C THR A 526 -31.40 13.41 4.07
N GLN A 527 -30.24 14.00 3.79
CA GLN A 527 -29.81 14.44 2.46
C GLN A 527 -28.58 13.64 2.04
N GLY A 528 -28.40 13.53 0.72
CA GLY A 528 -27.40 12.66 0.12
C GLY A 528 -27.81 11.19 0.20
N PHE A 529 -27.21 10.36 -0.63
CA PHE A 529 -27.49 8.93 -0.57
C PHE A 529 -26.17 8.15 -0.59
N GLY A 530 -26.09 7.18 0.27
CA GLY A 530 -25.00 6.20 0.30
C GLY A 530 -25.44 4.91 -0.38
N THR A 531 -24.54 3.97 -0.44
CA THR A 531 -24.80 2.61 -0.95
C THR A 531 -25.94 1.90 -0.20
N GLU A 532 -26.17 2.24 1.08
CA GLU A 532 -27.29 1.74 1.89
C GLU A 532 -28.67 2.08 1.29
N ARG A 533 -28.84 3.35 0.93
CA ARG A 533 -30.08 3.81 0.31
C ARG A 533 -30.30 3.18 -1.06
N LEU A 534 -29.25 3.03 -1.84
CA LEU A 534 -29.33 2.34 -3.14
C LEU A 534 -29.74 0.88 -2.97
N GLU A 535 -29.23 0.20 -1.94
CA GLU A 535 -29.60 -1.16 -1.59
C GLU A 535 -31.11 -1.24 -1.23
N GLU A 536 -31.63 -0.33 -0.40
CA GLU A 536 -33.04 -0.26 -0.06
C GLU A 536 -33.92 -0.01 -1.33
N GLU A 537 -33.54 0.95 -2.18
CA GLU A 537 -34.29 1.28 -3.39
C GLU A 537 -34.29 0.13 -4.42
N ILE A 538 -33.14 -0.51 -4.64
CA ILE A 538 -33.02 -1.66 -5.55
C ILE A 538 -33.81 -2.86 -5.01
N GLN A 539 -33.73 -3.13 -3.71
CA GLN A 539 -34.51 -4.21 -3.08
C GLN A 539 -36.02 -3.98 -3.25
N GLY A 540 -36.46 -2.71 -3.17
CA GLY A 540 -37.85 -2.33 -3.44
C GLY A 540 -38.27 -2.51 -4.90
N LEU A 541 -37.36 -2.27 -5.85
CA LEU A 541 -37.62 -2.44 -7.30
C LEU A 541 -37.53 -3.89 -7.76
N PHE A 542 -36.67 -4.69 -7.11
CA PHE A 542 -36.41 -6.10 -7.45
C PHE A 542 -36.40 -6.97 -6.19
N PRO A 543 -37.58 -7.24 -5.59
CA PRO A 543 -37.66 -7.98 -4.32
C PRO A 543 -37.10 -9.42 -4.39
N GLU A 544 -37.13 -10.02 -5.58
CA GLU A 544 -36.63 -11.37 -5.84
C GLU A 544 -35.09 -11.42 -5.97
N ALA A 545 -34.43 -10.27 -6.23
CA ALA A 545 -33.01 -10.24 -6.47
C ALA A 545 -32.21 -10.26 -5.14
N ARG A 546 -31.13 -11.03 -5.13
CA ARG A 546 -30.18 -11.09 -4.03
C ARG A 546 -29.17 -9.95 -4.19
N VAL A 547 -29.33 -8.92 -3.37
CA VAL A 547 -28.50 -7.71 -3.41
C VAL A 547 -27.43 -7.78 -2.34
N LEU A 548 -26.20 -7.36 -2.66
CA LEU A 548 -25.09 -7.24 -1.71
C LEU A 548 -24.33 -5.94 -1.91
N ARG A 549 -23.84 -5.39 -0.81
CA ARG A 549 -23.10 -4.14 -0.80
C ARG A 549 -21.61 -4.36 -0.53
N MET A 550 -20.75 -3.69 -1.31
CA MET A 550 -19.30 -3.67 -1.16
C MET A 550 -18.80 -2.23 -1.01
N ASP A 551 -18.66 -1.79 0.21
CA ASP A 551 -18.13 -0.47 0.55
C ASP A 551 -17.21 -0.55 1.80
N LEU A 552 -16.65 0.59 2.22
CA LEU A 552 -15.73 0.66 3.34
C LEU A 552 -16.36 0.16 4.65
N ASP A 553 -17.67 0.36 4.85
CA ASP A 553 -18.37 -0.02 6.09
C ASP A 553 -18.64 -1.53 6.11
N SER A 554 -19.06 -2.10 4.98
CA SER A 554 -19.32 -3.54 4.83
C SER A 554 -18.04 -4.39 4.87
N THR A 555 -16.86 -3.79 4.57
CA THR A 555 -15.58 -4.50 4.43
C THR A 555 -14.60 -4.25 5.59
N ARG A 556 -15.04 -3.67 6.71
CA ARG A 556 -14.17 -3.39 7.89
C ARG A 556 -13.65 -4.63 8.60
N LYS A 557 -14.37 -5.74 8.58
CA LYS A 557 -13.94 -6.98 9.22
C LYS A 557 -12.87 -7.66 8.38
N LYS A 558 -11.90 -8.28 9.04
CA LYS A 558 -10.90 -9.13 8.36
C LYS A 558 -11.67 -10.18 7.55
N ASP A 559 -11.27 -10.37 6.29
CA ASP A 559 -11.85 -11.32 5.33
C ASP A 559 -13.26 -10.99 4.78
N ALA A 560 -13.95 -9.94 5.27
CA ALA A 560 -15.28 -9.57 4.75
C ALA A 560 -15.25 -9.20 3.26
N TYR A 561 -14.17 -8.54 2.81
CA TYR A 561 -13.96 -8.21 1.40
C TYR A 561 -13.91 -9.47 0.53
N GLN A 562 -13.11 -10.46 0.92
CA GLN A 562 -12.98 -11.71 0.18
C GLN A 562 -14.29 -12.51 0.19
N THR A 563 -14.97 -12.57 1.32
CA THR A 563 -16.27 -13.25 1.44
C THR A 563 -17.32 -12.68 0.46
N ILE A 564 -17.37 -11.33 0.30
CA ILE A 564 -18.30 -10.69 -0.64
C ILE A 564 -17.95 -11.09 -2.08
N ILE A 565 -16.67 -11.10 -2.44
CA ILE A 565 -16.20 -11.49 -3.77
C ILE A 565 -16.55 -12.95 -4.06
N ASP A 566 -16.27 -13.85 -3.13
CA ASP A 566 -16.53 -15.28 -3.30
C ASP A 566 -18.00 -15.60 -3.46
N ARG A 567 -18.87 -14.93 -2.68
CA ARG A 567 -20.33 -15.08 -2.81
C ARG A 567 -20.84 -14.58 -4.16
N PHE A 568 -20.32 -13.44 -4.63
CA PHE A 568 -20.70 -12.90 -5.94
C PHE A 568 -20.19 -13.81 -7.07
N ALA A 569 -18.94 -14.27 -7.00
CA ALA A 569 -18.37 -15.20 -7.97
C ALA A 569 -19.10 -16.58 -8.03
N LYS A 570 -19.68 -17.03 -6.91
CA LYS A 570 -20.47 -18.27 -6.82
C LYS A 570 -21.94 -18.09 -7.21
N HIS A 571 -22.34 -16.95 -7.76
CA HIS A 571 -23.75 -16.63 -8.07
C HIS A 571 -24.71 -16.71 -6.87
N GLU A 572 -24.23 -16.46 -5.66
CA GLU A 572 -25.08 -16.29 -4.48
C GLU A 572 -25.70 -14.89 -4.40
N VAL A 573 -25.29 -13.98 -5.28
CA VAL A 573 -25.68 -12.57 -5.35
C VAL A 573 -25.92 -12.20 -6.81
N ASP A 574 -27.02 -11.52 -7.07
CA ASP A 574 -27.43 -11.09 -8.42
C ASP A 574 -27.02 -9.66 -8.74
N ILE A 575 -27.10 -8.77 -7.72
CA ILE A 575 -26.74 -7.37 -7.85
C ILE A 575 -25.69 -6.99 -6.82
N LEU A 576 -24.53 -6.51 -7.26
CA LEU A 576 -23.48 -5.98 -6.41
C LEU A 576 -23.47 -4.46 -6.47
N ILE A 577 -23.76 -3.80 -5.33
CA ILE A 577 -23.66 -2.34 -5.22
C ILE A 577 -22.31 -2.01 -4.61
N GLY A 578 -21.49 -1.21 -5.30
CA GLY A 578 -20.18 -0.90 -4.76
C GLY A 578 -19.64 0.48 -5.10
N THR A 579 -18.57 0.82 -4.37
CA THR A 579 -17.78 2.03 -4.60
C THR A 579 -16.51 1.67 -5.39
N GLN A 580 -15.46 2.47 -5.31
CA GLN A 580 -14.17 2.19 -5.96
C GLN A 580 -13.61 0.78 -5.68
N MET A 581 -14.12 0.08 -4.68
CA MET A 581 -13.68 -1.27 -4.35
C MET A 581 -14.08 -2.31 -5.39
N VAL A 582 -15.18 -2.10 -6.13
CA VAL A 582 -15.64 -3.01 -7.21
C VAL A 582 -14.89 -2.80 -8.53
N THR A 583 -14.11 -1.69 -8.64
CA THR A 583 -13.43 -1.36 -9.88
C THR A 583 -12.10 -2.08 -10.08
N LYS A 584 -11.51 -2.67 -9.02
CA LYS A 584 -10.12 -3.12 -8.99
C LYS A 584 -9.96 -4.61 -8.70
N GLY A 585 -9.06 -5.26 -9.46
CA GLY A 585 -8.55 -6.60 -9.16
C GLY A 585 -9.55 -7.75 -9.16
N LEU A 586 -10.79 -7.55 -9.62
CA LEU A 586 -11.85 -8.54 -9.58
C LEU A 586 -12.12 -9.11 -10.98
N HIS A 587 -12.24 -10.43 -11.05
CA HIS A 587 -12.62 -11.13 -12.27
C HIS A 587 -13.97 -11.85 -12.04
N PHE A 588 -15.00 -11.35 -12.73
CA PHE A 588 -16.31 -11.98 -12.71
C PHE A 588 -16.71 -12.36 -14.14
N ASN A 589 -17.17 -13.58 -14.33
CA ASN A 589 -17.44 -14.12 -15.66
C ASN A 589 -18.82 -13.78 -16.19
N ASP A 590 -19.81 -13.59 -15.31
CA ASP A 590 -21.22 -13.47 -15.69
C ASP A 590 -21.83 -12.06 -15.49
N VAL A 591 -20.97 -11.06 -15.31
CA VAL A 591 -21.42 -9.67 -15.26
C VAL A 591 -21.65 -9.15 -16.67
N SER A 592 -22.92 -8.99 -17.04
CA SER A 592 -23.35 -8.47 -18.35
C SER A 592 -23.59 -6.96 -18.35
N LEU A 593 -24.06 -6.40 -17.22
CA LEU A 593 -24.40 -5.00 -17.08
C LEU A 593 -23.62 -4.35 -15.92
N VAL A 594 -23.03 -3.21 -16.21
CA VAL A 594 -22.46 -2.31 -15.21
C VAL A 594 -23.15 -0.95 -15.31
N ALA A 595 -23.69 -0.44 -14.21
CA ALA A 595 -24.32 0.85 -14.17
C ALA A 595 -23.55 1.84 -13.29
N VAL A 596 -23.28 3.04 -13.83
CA VAL A 596 -22.66 4.14 -13.09
C VAL A 596 -23.74 5.15 -12.73
N LEU A 597 -23.95 5.37 -11.42
CA LEU A 597 -25.08 6.13 -10.92
C LEU A 597 -24.71 7.59 -10.81
N GLN A 598 -24.38 8.49 -11.02
CA GLN A 598 -23.94 9.89 -10.83
C GLN A 598 -22.51 10.12 -11.28
N ALA A 599 -22.26 9.95 -12.56
CA ALA A 599 -20.93 10.15 -13.12
C ALA A 599 -20.41 11.58 -12.93
N ASP A 600 -21.30 12.59 -12.93
CA ASP A 600 -20.93 13.99 -12.72
C ASP A 600 -20.20 14.27 -11.42
N SER A 601 -20.41 13.46 -10.39
CA SER A 601 -19.72 13.59 -9.10
C SER A 601 -18.20 13.38 -9.21
N LEU A 602 -17.74 12.65 -10.23
CA LEU A 602 -16.32 12.44 -10.52
C LEU A 602 -15.67 13.71 -11.09
N LEU A 603 -16.42 14.45 -11.92
CA LEU A 603 -15.94 15.67 -12.58
C LEU A 603 -15.95 16.90 -11.66
N ASN A 604 -16.85 16.93 -10.68
CA ASN A 604 -17.07 18.08 -9.80
C ASN A 604 -16.05 18.18 -8.63
N THR A 605 -14.91 17.54 -8.76
CA THR A 605 -13.82 17.65 -7.78
C THR A 605 -12.95 18.86 -8.15
N PRO A 606 -12.61 19.75 -7.19
CA PRO A 606 -11.77 20.94 -7.48
C PRO A 606 -10.29 20.56 -7.61
N ASP A 607 -9.97 19.68 -8.55
CA ASP A 607 -8.63 19.21 -8.87
C ASP A 607 -8.45 19.24 -10.39
N PHE A 608 -7.28 19.69 -10.85
CA PHE A 608 -6.95 19.72 -12.28
C PHE A 608 -6.87 18.32 -12.92
N ARG A 609 -6.79 17.26 -12.10
CA ARG A 609 -6.81 15.86 -12.53
C ARG A 609 -8.21 15.25 -12.58
N SER A 610 -9.26 16.02 -12.27
CA SER A 610 -10.64 15.47 -12.15
C SER A 610 -11.09 14.73 -13.41
N TYR A 611 -10.81 15.27 -14.60
CA TYR A 611 -11.12 14.61 -15.88
C TYR A 611 -10.32 13.33 -16.11
N GLU A 612 -9.01 13.37 -15.85
CA GLU A 612 -8.14 12.19 -15.92
C GLU A 612 -8.63 11.10 -14.98
N HIS A 613 -8.85 11.41 -13.69
CA HIS A 613 -9.32 10.44 -12.71
C HIS A 613 -10.72 9.90 -13.02
N ALA A 614 -11.61 10.74 -13.55
CA ALA A 614 -12.94 10.31 -13.95
C ALA A 614 -12.88 9.31 -15.12
N PHE A 615 -12.07 9.61 -16.14
CA PHE A 615 -11.87 8.70 -17.27
C PHE A 615 -11.27 7.37 -16.81
N GLN A 616 -10.19 7.40 -16.04
CA GLN A 616 -9.52 6.21 -15.51
C GLN A 616 -10.48 5.32 -14.72
N MET A 617 -11.30 5.92 -13.88
CA MET A 617 -12.27 5.18 -13.07
C MET A 617 -13.39 4.60 -13.90
N LEU A 618 -13.95 5.38 -14.82
CA LEU A 618 -15.04 4.93 -15.69
C LEU A 618 -14.59 3.81 -16.63
N GLU A 619 -13.37 3.91 -17.17
CA GLU A 619 -12.79 2.86 -18.03
C GLU A 619 -12.51 1.57 -17.24
N GLN A 620 -12.00 1.68 -15.99
CA GLN A 620 -11.81 0.52 -15.11
C GLN A 620 -13.15 -0.17 -14.77
N VAL A 621 -14.17 0.62 -14.45
CA VAL A 621 -15.52 0.10 -14.16
C VAL A 621 -16.11 -0.57 -15.41
N SER A 622 -15.98 0.08 -16.56
CA SER A 622 -16.45 -0.45 -17.84
C SER A 622 -15.78 -1.78 -18.18
N GLY A 623 -14.51 -1.91 -17.89
CA GLY A 623 -13.76 -3.16 -18.08
C GLY A 623 -14.25 -4.36 -17.25
N ARG A 624 -15.25 -4.18 -16.37
CA ARG A 624 -15.87 -5.29 -15.61
C ARG A 624 -17.00 -5.98 -16.35
N ALA A 625 -17.59 -5.33 -17.36
CA ALA A 625 -18.65 -5.91 -18.16
C ALA A 625 -18.11 -6.79 -19.30
N GLY A 626 -18.78 -7.91 -19.59
CA GLY A 626 -18.57 -8.72 -20.79
C GLY A 626 -17.20 -9.40 -20.87
N ARG A 627 -16.90 -10.29 -19.94
CA ARG A 627 -15.62 -11.05 -19.93
C ARG A 627 -15.74 -12.47 -20.51
N THR A 628 -16.96 -12.96 -20.71
CA THR A 628 -17.22 -14.30 -21.28
C THR A 628 -18.32 -14.23 -22.33
N GLY A 629 -17.98 -14.53 -23.57
CA GLY A 629 -18.89 -14.92 -24.67
C GLY A 629 -19.86 -13.89 -25.22
N SER A 630 -20.23 -12.83 -24.50
CA SER A 630 -21.11 -11.75 -24.98
C SER A 630 -20.50 -10.37 -24.70
N GLN A 631 -20.75 -9.45 -25.59
CA GLN A 631 -20.38 -8.05 -25.36
C GLN A 631 -21.12 -7.53 -24.12
N GLY A 632 -20.39 -7.00 -23.14
CA GLY A 632 -20.96 -6.37 -21.97
C GLY A 632 -21.54 -5.00 -22.26
N GLU A 633 -22.43 -4.53 -21.40
CA GLU A 633 -23.01 -3.20 -21.49
C GLU A 633 -22.69 -2.36 -20.25
N VAL A 634 -22.43 -1.08 -20.47
CA VAL A 634 -22.21 -0.09 -19.41
C VAL A 634 -23.20 1.06 -19.59
N MET A 635 -24.01 1.31 -18.57
CA MET A 635 -24.97 2.41 -18.59
C MET A 635 -24.52 3.50 -17.60
N ILE A 636 -24.33 4.72 -18.09
CA ILE A 636 -23.84 5.84 -17.30
C ILE A 636 -24.92 6.90 -17.17
N GLN A 637 -25.38 7.15 -15.95
CA GLN A 637 -26.32 8.21 -15.63
C GLN A 637 -25.59 9.53 -15.37
N THR A 638 -25.92 10.57 -16.14
CA THR A 638 -25.29 11.90 -16.04
C THR A 638 -26.29 13.02 -16.38
N PHE A 639 -26.05 14.21 -15.81
CA PHE A 639 -26.79 15.43 -16.16
C PHE A 639 -26.22 16.15 -17.39
N ASP A 640 -24.97 15.82 -17.80
CA ASP A 640 -24.30 16.41 -18.97
C ASP A 640 -23.78 15.33 -19.94
N PRO A 641 -24.67 14.64 -20.69
CA PRO A 641 -24.26 13.56 -21.60
C PRO A 641 -23.42 14.04 -22.80
N LYS A 642 -23.30 15.36 -23.00
CA LYS A 642 -22.52 15.94 -24.09
C LYS A 642 -21.09 16.30 -23.72
N ASN A 643 -20.70 16.09 -22.46
CA ASN A 643 -19.34 16.35 -21.99
C ASN A 643 -18.30 15.60 -22.83
N SER A 644 -17.20 16.27 -23.19
CA SER A 644 -16.15 15.70 -24.06
C SER A 644 -15.56 14.40 -23.48
N LEU A 645 -15.39 14.33 -22.15
CA LEU A 645 -14.91 13.14 -21.47
C LEU A 645 -15.73 11.89 -21.81
N TYR A 646 -17.07 12.01 -21.83
CA TYR A 646 -17.94 10.86 -22.16
C TYR A 646 -17.86 10.47 -23.63
N GLN A 647 -17.57 11.42 -24.52
CA GLN A 647 -17.34 11.10 -25.94
C GLN A 647 -16.05 10.27 -26.11
N HIS A 648 -14.96 10.69 -25.46
CA HIS A 648 -13.73 9.90 -25.44
C HIS A 648 -13.93 8.52 -24.81
N LEU A 649 -14.73 8.44 -23.74
CA LEU A 649 -15.03 7.17 -23.07
C LEU A 649 -15.80 6.20 -23.96
N ILE A 650 -16.84 6.67 -24.67
CA ILE A 650 -17.66 5.87 -25.61
C ILE A 650 -16.80 5.30 -26.74
N GLN A 651 -15.82 6.07 -27.19
CA GLN A 651 -14.92 5.70 -28.29
C GLN A 651 -13.67 4.96 -27.81
N HIS A 652 -13.48 4.80 -26.49
CA HIS A 652 -12.25 4.30 -25.87
C HIS A 652 -11.01 5.09 -26.32
N ASP A 653 -11.19 6.40 -26.57
CA ASP A 653 -10.19 7.31 -27.11
C ASP A 653 -9.39 7.99 -26.01
N TYR A 654 -8.40 7.26 -25.47
CA TYR A 654 -7.46 7.83 -24.51
C TYR A 654 -6.56 8.91 -25.12
N GLN A 655 -6.22 8.79 -26.40
CA GLN A 655 -5.34 9.75 -27.09
C GLN A 655 -6.01 11.12 -27.24
N GLY A 656 -7.29 11.16 -27.56
CA GLY A 656 -8.07 12.41 -27.60
C GLY A 656 -8.17 13.06 -26.24
N LEU A 657 -8.47 12.29 -25.19
CA LEU A 657 -8.46 12.80 -23.82
C LEU A 657 -7.08 13.37 -23.44
N TYR A 658 -6.01 12.65 -23.75
CA TYR A 658 -4.65 13.14 -23.50
C TYR A 658 -4.38 14.46 -24.20
N ALA A 659 -4.77 14.61 -25.48
CA ALA A 659 -4.57 15.82 -26.26
C ALA A 659 -5.28 17.04 -25.65
N GLU A 660 -6.52 16.88 -25.17
CA GLU A 660 -7.26 17.93 -24.44
C GLU A 660 -6.56 18.28 -23.13
N GLN A 661 -6.27 17.27 -22.30
CA GLN A 661 -5.73 17.47 -20.97
C GLN A 661 -4.31 18.05 -21.00
N ILE A 662 -3.45 17.61 -21.92
CA ILE A 662 -2.08 18.13 -22.01
C ILE A 662 -2.03 19.59 -22.47
N ALA A 663 -2.96 20.01 -23.35
CA ALA A 663 -3.10 21.38 -23.78
C ALA A 663 -3.54 22.30 -22.63
N GLU A 664 -4.53 21.86 -21.84
CA GLU A 664 -5.00 22.57 -20.66
C GLU A 664 -3.88 22.72 -19.60
N ARG A 665 -3.17 21.62 -19.30
CA ARG A 665 -2.06 21.64 -18.34
C ARG A 665 -0.93 22.55 -18.75
N LYS A 666 -0.65 22.65 -20.05
CA LYS A 666 0.33 23.58 -20.58
C LYS A 666 -0.11 25.03 -20.39
N ALA A 667 -1.41 25.32 -20.68
CA ALA A 667 -1.96 26.67 -20.57
C ALA A 667 -1.98 27.18 -19.11
N PHE A 668 -2.27 26.32 -18.15
CA PHE A 668 -2.41 26.66 -16.72
C PHE A 668 -1.18 26.35 -15.87
N GLY A 669 -0.08 25.90 -16.45
CA GLY A 669 1.15 25.62 -15.70
C GLY A 669 1.04 24.44 -14.73
N PHE A 670 0.39 23.35 -15.16
CA PHE A 670 0.27 22.11 -14.37
C PHE A 670 1.33 21.06 -14.79
N PRO A 671 1.54 20.00 -13.97
CA PRO A 671 2.34 18.84 -14.38
C PRO A 671 1.81 18.22 -15.68
N PRO A 672 2.67 17.79 -16.63
CA PRO A 672 4.12 17.56 -16.50
C PRO A 672 5.01 18.80 -16.76
N TYR A 673 4.48 19.95 -17.12
CA TYR A 673 5.26 21.16 -17.46
C TYR A 673 5.79 21.90 -16.25
N HIS A 674 5.10 21.77 -15.13
CA HIS A 674 5.49 22.38 -13.85
C HIS A 674 5.49 21.33 -12.74
N ARG A 675 6.25 21.60 -11.69
CA ARG A 675 6.19 20.87 -10.42
C ARG A 675 5.41 21.69 -9.41
N MET A 676 4.69 21.02 -8.55
CA MET A 676 3.87 21.67 -7.52
C MET A 676 4.39 21.34 -6.13
N ILE A 677 4.41 22.33 -5.25
CA ILE A 677 4.64 22.15 -3.82
C ILE A 677 3.45 22.77 -3.11
N MET A 678 2.75 21.99 -2.31
CA MET A 678 1.67 22.44 -1.44
C MET A 678 2.19 22.57 -0.01
N LEU A 679 2.13 23.76 0.54
CA LEU A 679 2.44 24.02 1.94
C LEU A 679 1.14 24.11 2.72
N THR A 680 0.95 23.21 3.68
CA THR A 680 -0.24 23.16 4.53
C THR A 680 0.12 23.59 5.93
N LEU A 681 -0.50 24.71 6.37
CA LEU A 681 -0.33 25.27 7.69
C LEU A 681 -1.49 24.84 8.59
N LYS A 682 -1.20 24.43 9.83
CA LYS A 682 -2.20 23.98 10.80
C LYS A 682 -1.92 24.62 12.18
N HIS A 683 -2.97 25.15 12.80
CA HIS A 683 -2.91 25.63 14.19
C HIS A 683 -4.30 25.67 14.83
N ARG A 684 -4.35 25.61 16.17
CA ARG A 684 -5.61 25.73 16.92
C ARG A 684 -6.13 27.18 17.00
N ASP A 685 -5.24 28.13 17.00
CA ASP A 685 -5.53 29.56 17.03
C ASP A 685 -5.51 30.12 15.60
N MET A 686 -6.66 30.68 15.17
CA MET A 686 -6.84 31.24 13.83
C MET A 686 -5.99 32.47 13.60
N GLN A 687 -5.78 33.32 14.60
CA GLN A 687 -4.99 34.57 14.44
C GLN A 687 -3.52 34.24 14.16
N ARG A 688 -2.95 33.29 14.91
CA ARG A 688 -1.59 32.78 14.67
C ARG A 688 -1.44 32.12 13.31
N LEU A 689 -2.44 31.33 12.93
CA LEU A 689 -2.45 30.67 11.63
C LEU A 689 -2.49 31.67 10.47
N THR A 690 -3.33 32.72 10.58
CA THR A 690 -3.44 33.75 9.57
C THR A 690 -2.13 34.56 9.49
N ALA A 691 -1.58 35.00 10.62
CA ALA A 691 -0.29 35.70 10.64
C ALA A 691 0.83 34.87 10.00
N ALA A 692 0.92 33.57 10.33
CA ALA A 692 1.92 32.70 9.74
C ALA A 692 1.69 32.49 8.23
N GLY A 693 0.44 32.38 7.80
CA GLY A 693 0.08 32.22 6.38
C GLY A 693 0.47 33.45 5.57
N ASP A 694 0.11 34.63 6.04
CA ASP A 694 0.39 35.90 5.37
C ASP A 694 1.91 36.17 5.31
N MET A 695 2.63 35.96 6.42
CA MET A 695 4.08 36.12 6.45
C MET A 695 4.79 35.12 5.51
N LEU A 696 4.42 33.89 5.53
CA LEU A 696 5.01 32.88 4.65
C LEU A 696 4.72 33.17 3.18
N GLN A 697 3.47 33.51 2.86
CA GLN A 697 3.06 33.89 1.51
C GLN A 697 3.83 35.09 0.99
N GLN A 698 3.95 36.17 1.79
CA GLN A 698 4.69 37.37 1.41
C GLN A 698 6.17 37.07 1.13
N ARG A 699 6.83 36.31 1.98
CA ARG A 699 8.23 35.92 1.79
C ARG A 699 8.45 35.04 0.58
N LEU A 700 7.58 34.06 0.39
CA LEU A 700 7.64 33.21 -0.79
C LEU A 700 7.38 34.02 -2.07
N GLN A 701 6.46 34.97 -2.03
CA GLN A 701 6.17 35.83 -3.18
C GLN A 701 7.36 36.76 -3.52
N GLN A 702 8.10 37.23 -2.52
CA GLN A 702 9.35 37.96 -2.75
C GLN A 702 10.42 37.10 -3.45
N ALA A 703 10.48 35.79 -3.10
CA ALA A 703 11.47 34.88 -3.64
C ALA A 703 11.07 34.29 -5.01
N PHE A 704 9.79 34.05 -5.24
CA PHE A 704 9.28 33.27 -6.40
C PHE A 704 8.28 34.03 -7.27
N GLY A 705 7.88 35.24 -6.88
CA GLY A 705 6.98 36.11 -7.66
C GLY A 705 5.58 35.44 -7.83
N THR A 706 5.10 35.49 -9.06
CA THR A 706 3.76 35.00 -9.47
C THR A 706 3.59 33.48 -9.36
N ARG A 707 4.66 32.72 -9.11
CA ARG A 707 4.63 31.27 -8.92
C ARG A 707 3.96 30.84 -7.60
N VAL A 708 3.71 31.79 -6.71
CA VAL A 708 3.11 31.56 -5.38
C VAL A 708 1.65 31.98 -5.39
N SER A 709 0.74 31.09 -4.99
CA SER A 709 -0.67 31.44 -4.79
C SER A 709 -0.86 32.35 -3.57
N GLY A 710 -2.03 33.00 -3.49
CA GLY A 710 -2.52 33.52 -2.22
C GLY A 710 -2.70 32.41 -1.16
N VAL A 711 -3.01 32.81 0.07
CA VAL A 711 -3.38 31.88 1.14
C VAL A 711 -4.75 31.29 0.82
N ILE A 712 -4.80 29.99 0.60
CA ILE A 712 -6.00 29.23 0.22
C ILE A 712 -6.67 28.66 1.47
N VAL A 713 -7.97 28.79 1.57
CA VAL A 713 -8.80 28.06 2.53
C VAL A 713 -9.25 26.76 1.87
N PRO A 714 -8.78 25.58 2.32
CA PRO A 714 -9.21 24.33 1.72
C PRO A 714 -10.69 24.06 2.01
N SER A 715 -11.31 23.15 1.25
CA SER A 715 -12.70 22.71 1.45
C SER A 715 -12.96 22.19 2.87
N VAL A 716 -11.96 21.56 3.49
CA VAL A 716 -11.93 21.19 4.91
C VAL A 716 -11.05 22.20 5.66
N ALA A 717 -11.66 23.29 6.10
CA ALA A 717 -10.95 24.40 6.74
C ALA A 717 -10.50 24.12 8.19
N ARG A 718 -10.98 23.02 8.82
CA ARG A 718 -10.66 22.62 10.19
C ARG A 718 -10.64 21.11 10.32
N THR A 719 -9.57 20.55 10.89
CA THR A 719 -9.41 19.09 11.12
C THR A 719 -8.75 18.87 12.47
N GLN A 720 -9.29 17.94 13.30
CA GLN A 720 -8.76 17.61 14.62
C GLN A 720 -8.52 18.83 15.53
N ASN A 721 -9.48 19.72 15.58
CA ASN A 721 -9.41 21.01 16.32
C ASN A 721 -8.34 21.98 15.82
N MET A 722 -7.75 21.77 14.64
CA MET A 722 -6.79 22.68 14.02
C MET A 722 -7.41 23.32 12.77
N TYR A 723 -7.30 24.61 12.64
CA TYR A 723 -7.57 25.34 11.42
C TYR A 723 -6.50 25.05 10.38
N VAL A 724 -6.87 25.06 9.10
CA VAL A 724 -5.99 24.73 7.97
C VAL A 724 -5.95 25.87 6.98
N ARG A 725 -4.75 26.17 6.47
CA ARG A 725 -4.49 27.08 5.35
C ARG A 725 -3.49 26.41 4.42
N GLN A 726 -3.56 26.78 3.15
CA GLN A 726 -2.66 26.21 2.13
C GLN A 726 -2.04 27.33 1.30
N ILE A 727 -0.81 27.12 0.86
CA ILE A 727 -0.10 27.94 -0.12
C ILE A 727 0.46 27.00 -1.17
N ARG A 728 0.16 27.29 -2.44
CA ARG A 728 0.65 26.51 -3.58
C ARG A 728 1.81 27.26 -4.23
N LEU A 729 2.90 26.54 -4.46
CA LEU A 729 4.03 26.99 -5.25
C LEU A 729 4.12 26.12 -6.51
N THR A 730 4.24 26.75 -7.67
CA THR A 730 4.35 26.10 -8.98
C THR A 730 5.68 26.50 -9.61
N ILE A 731 6.50 25.52 -10.01
CA ILE A 731 7.87 25.71 -10.49
C ILE A 731 8.02 25.02 -11.85
N GLU A 732 8.55 25.70 -12.84
CA GLU A 732 8.83 25.17 -14.17
C GLU A 732 9.80 23.97 -14.07
N VAL A 733 9.60 22.94 -14.88
CA VAL A 733 10.43 21.72 -14.87
C VAL A 733 11.90 22.03 -15.21
N THR A 734 12.15 23.10 -15.96
CA THR A 734 13.49 23.57 -16.35
C THR A 734 14.23 24.29 -15.23
N ALA A 735 13.54 24.70 -14.15
CA ALA A 735 14.16 25.39 -13.03
C ALA A 735 14.91 24.42 -12.10
N ASN A 736 15.89 24.94 -11.36
CA ASN A 736 16.62 24.18 -10.36
C ASN A 736 15.73 23.91 -9.13
N ILE A 737 15.06 22.76 -9.13
CA ILE A 737 14.11 22.38 -8.07
C ILE A 737 14.78 22.17 -6.71
N ALA A 738 16.05 21.73 -6.67
CA ALA A 738 16.76 21.52 -5.41
C ALA A 738 16.98 22.86 -4.70
N ARG A 739 17.45 23.89 -5.43
CA ARG A 739 17.60 25.24 -4.91
C ARG A 739 16.27 25.86 -4.48
N ALA A 740 15.23 25.66 -5.29
CA ALA A 740 13.89 26.16 -4.95
C ALA A 740 13.40 25.57 -3.63
N LYS A 741 13.56 24.25 -3.43
CA LYS A 741 13.18 23.57 -2.18
C LYS A 741 13.98 24.07 -0.98
N GLU A 742 15.28 24.34 -1.15
CA GLU A 742 16.11 24.92 -0.09
C GLU A 742 15.61 26.31 0.31
N MET A 743 15.34 27.16 -0.66
CA MET A 743 14.75 28.49 -0.40
C MET A 743 13.40 28.38 0.34
N VAL A 744 12.55 27.40 -0.04
CA VAL A 744 11.28 27.18 0.67
C VAL A 744 11.52 26.74 2.12
N ARG A 745 12.47 25.82 2.36
CA ARG A 745 12.85 25.41 3.72
C ARG A 745 13.35 26.58 4.58
N GLU A 746 14.16 27.45 4.01
CA GLU A 746 14.63 28.65 4.70
C GLU A 746 13.47 29.58 5.11
N GLN A 747 12.50 29.80 4.20
CA GLN A 747 11.35 30.64 4.54
C GLN A 747 10.46 30.01 5.61
N ILE A 748 10.26 28.68 5.56
CA ILE A 748 9.52 27.93 6.60
C ILE A 748 10.22 28.06 7.95
N ARG A 749 11.53 27.81 8.01
CA ARG A 749 12.32 27.93 9.25
C ARG A 749 12.24 29.34 9.83
N TRP A 750 12.35 30.34 8.97
CA TRP A 750 12.27 31.76 9.40
C TRP A 750 10.90 32.06 10.02
N VAL A 751 9.80 31.68 9.39
CA VAL A 751 8.44 31.89 9.92
C VAL A 751 8.23 31.15 11.24
N GLN A 752 8.71 29.93 11.38
CA GLN A 752 8.59 29.15 12.60
C GLN A 752 9.36 29.75 13.80
N GLN A 753 10.38 30.55 13.55
CA GLN A 753 11.14 31.25 14.59
C GLN A 753 10.41 32.52 15.11
N GLN A 754 9.39 33.03 14.40
CA GLN A 754 8.67 34.23 14.82
C GLN A 754 7.74 33.92 16.01
N THR A 755 7.75 34.74 17.04
CA THR A 755 6.98 34.55 18.27
C THR A 755 5.48 34.44 17.99
N GLN A 756 4.94 35.21 17.06
CA GLN A 756 3.53 35.21 16.68
C GLN A 756 3.12 33.98 15.92
N CYS A 757 4.07 33.21 15.35
CA CYS A 757 3.85 31.96 14.60
C CYS A 757 4.16 30.71 15.43
N ARG A 758 4.46 30.88 16.72
CA ARG A 758 4.86 29.78 17.60
C ARG A 758 3.80 28.69 17.65
N GLY A 759 4.21 27.43 17.38
CA GLY A 759 3.35 26.25 17.39
C GLY A 759 2.58 26.01 16.09
N VAL A 760 2.75 26.86 15.07
CA VAL A 760 2.19 26.58 13.73
C VAL A 760 2.96 25.45 13.09
N VAL A 761 2.23 24.39 12.74
CA VAL A 761 2.77 23.24 12.00
C VAL A 761 2.69 23.57 10.51
N ILE A 762 3.81 23.48 9.81
CA ILE A 762 3.90 23.70 8.36
C ILE A 762 4.36 22.40 7.72
N LEU A 763 3.51 21.83 6.88
CA LEU A 763 3.75 20.58 6.19
C LEU A 763 3.98 20.83 4.70
N SER A 764 5.01 20.22 4.15
CA SER A 764 5.31 20.29 2.72
C SER A 764 4.83 19.03 2.02
N ASP A 765 4.15 19.19 0.89
CA ASP A 765 3.76 18.10 -0.01
C ASP A 765 4.25 18.43 -1.42
N VAL A 766 5.22 17.67 -1.89
CA VAL A 766 5.81 17.83 -3.22
C VAL A 766 5.07 16.89 -4.18
N ASP A 767 4.67 17.42 -5.34
CA ASP A 767 3.82 16.74 -6.32
C ASP A 767 2.54 16.18 -5.65
N PRO A 768 1.67 17.05 -5.09
CA PRO A 768 0.42 16.65 -4.44
C PRO A 768 -0.52 15.97 -5.43
N MET A 769 -1.30 14.99 -4.92
CA MET A 769 -2.29 14.24 -5.68
C MET A 769 -3.64 14.30 -5.01
#